data_9bc930a6f329d1d195457131c706fe88
#
_entry.id   9bc930a6f329d1d195457131c706fe88
#
_cell.length_a   1.000
_cell.length_b   1.000
_cell.length_c   1.000
_cell.angle_alpha   90.00
_cell.angle_beta   90.00
_cell.angle_gamma   90.00
#
_symmetry.space_group_name_H-M   'P 1'
#
loop_
_entity.id
_entity.type
_entity.pdbx_description
1 polymer ?
#
loop_
_entity_poly.entity_id
_entity_poly.type
_entity_poly.pdbx_seq_one_letter_code
_entity_poly.pdbx_strand_id
1 'polypeptide(L)'
;MRLGALEDRIDADLRAGRDGEPVELVELVAELDGLCARHPLRERFTGLRMRALYSAGRQADALGAYEALRRRLADELGVDPSQELRDLHGAVLRGEPREHRDRPPVLPSRLSSFVGREAEIEQVRTAMARSKLVTLFGPGGAGKTRLATETAAGVDDRRVWFVELASVRQGEDLPSAVLASVGVRETRLLDTAPADAMTRLVDGLSGAPALLVLDNCEHVIGAAAQFVQDLLTWCPQLGVLATSREPLALTGEELLPVGPLGLPDGEAPLEADAVRLFADRARSARPGFVLDDATIGDVVEVCRRLDGMPLAIELAAARLRAMSVRQVAARLDDRFRLLTSGNRASLARHRTLRAVVEWSWDLLGEPERLLARRLSVFAGPARAESAAAVCSDARLPAEDVFYVLSSLVEKSFVEAVDGDRYRMLETVRAYCDDRLAESGERDRVRTAHAEHFVELAETASPRLHRVEQVEWLERLDADHDNLMTALRWAISSQNADLGVRMGAALAWYWSMSAHGELASRLEALTPIPGDAPSEGRAVLEFIQAMLCQTTSWTERIGAAAARLRDTGAGRRYLYVTIMEPMAWMFVGDRAEMDAAVRRNLEHPDPWGRAAALFSRAFGAEHGGDAAGGEEHMRAAARAFREQGDRWGIAQSMGSLAGFRSLRGDHAGAIEALEESAETLRELRSDEEVAPTMVRIGMEHVRAGDIAEGRRCLEQADELAAASFAEFARLGSLTALGEAARRAGDVERARAYFAQARELLAGTPMAPPPLHQVALATEARVDIDELRLDDARARLRESLDSSGEIPMMPTIAMIAEQTALLRFAAGDHRQASYLLGVAVALRGMLDEGDPDIRAVLPALDAPDLRSERDRGAALTHEAALAVLREVLGPRG
;
A
#
# COMPACT_ATOMS: atom_id res chain seq x y z
N MET A 1 -19.84 -37.41 -9.69
CA MET A 1 -19.62 -36.82 -8.38
C MET A 1 -18.12 -36.78 -7.98
N ARG A 2 -17.37 -37.91 -7.88
CA ARG A 2 -15.94 -37.84 -7.46
C ARG A 2 -15.01 -36.98 -8.33
N LEU A 3 -15.15 -37.04 -9.67
CA LEU A 3 -14.28 -36.24 -10.57
C LEU A 3 -14.61 -34.74 -10.56
N GLY A 4 -15.87 -34.35 -10.41
CA GLY A 4 -16.26 -32.94 -10.26
C GLY A 4 -15.72 -32.32 -8.96
N ALA A 5 -15.81 -33.02 -7.85
CA ALA A 5 -15.23 -32.59 -6.58
C ALA A 5 -13.70 -32.46 -6.64
N LEU A 6 -13.02 -33.28 -7.45
CA LEU A 6 -11.59 -33.21 -7.68
C LEU A 6 -11.22 -31.96 -8.53
N GLU A 7 -12.02 -31.69 -9.57
CA GLU A 7 -11.87 -30.46 -10.38
C GLU A 7 -12.05 -29.20 -9.55
N ASP A 8 -13.07 -29.19 -8.69
CA ASP A 8 -13.37 -28.04 -7.82
C ASP A 8 -12.27 -27.85 -6.75
N ARG A 9 -11.69 -28.94 -6.20
CA ARG A 9 -10.52 -28.87 -5.31
C ARG A 9 -9.32 -28.27 -6.03
N ILE A 10 -8.96 -28.81 -7.21
CA ILE A 10 -7.80 -28.34 -7.98
C ILE A 10 -7.99 -26.87 -8.43
N ASP A 11 -9.22 -26.48 -8.80
CA ASP A 11 -9.52 -25.08 -9.13
C ASP A 11 -9.38 -24.16 -7.89
N ALA A 12 -9.75 -24.66 -6.70
CA ALA A 12 -9.52 -23.96 -5.44
C ALA A 12 -8.03 -23.88 -5.10
N ASP A 13 -7.28 -24.98 -5.26
CA ASP A 13 -5.84 -25.04 -5.03
C ASP A 13 -5.08 -24.11 -6.01
N LEU A 14 -5.52 -24.03 -7.29
CA LEU A 14 -4.99 -23.07 -8.26
C LEU A 14 -5.31 -21.60 -7.91
N ARG A 15 -6.43 -21.37 -7.25
CA ARG A 15 -6.77 -20.03 -6.73
C ARG A 15 -6.00 -19.69 -5.46
N ALA A 16 -5.79 -20.67 -4.58
CA ALA A 16 -5.01 -20.52 -3.36
C ALA A 16 -3.48 -20.48 -3.65
N GLY A 17 -2.98 -21.30 -4.56
CA GLY A 17 -1.57 -21.35 -4.97
C GLY A 17 -1.14 -20.19 -5.88
N ARG A 18 -2.02 -19.20 -6.13
CA ARG A 18 -1.63 -17.89 -6.69
C ARG A 18 -0.83 -17.04 -5.70
N ASP A 19 -0.93 -17.35 -4.41
CA ASP A 19 -0.24 -16.66 -3.30
C ASP A 19 0.81 -17.55 -2.61
N GLY A 20 1.07 -18.79 -3.10
CA GLY A 20 1.92 -19.80 -2.47
C GLY A 20 3.17 -20.18 -3.27
N GLU A 21 4.10 -20.85 -2.60
CA GLU A 21 5.44 -21.20 -3.08
C GLU A 21 5.46 -21.89 -4.46
N PRO A 22 6.52 -21.68 -5.29
CA PRO A 22 6.73 -22.34 -6.59
C PRO A 22 6.68 -23.86 -6.56
N VAL A 23 6.92 -24.48 -5.40
CA VAL A 23 6.92 -25.93 -5.17
C VAL A 23 5.51 -26.50 -5.30
N GLU A 24 4.47 -25.81 -4.81
CA GLU A 24 3.07 -26.28 -4.89
C GLU A 24 2.53 -26.27 -6.32
N LEU A 25 2.91 -25.30 -7.14
CA LEU A 25 2.53 -25.22 -8.56
C LEU A 25 3.17 -26.35 -9.38
N VAL A 26 4.39 -26.76 -9.09
CA VAL A 26 5.07 -27.89 -9.77
C VAL A 26 4.37 -29.21 -9.44
N GLU A 27 3.99 -29.43 -8.17
CA GLU A 27 3.27 -30.61 -7.74
C GLU A 27 1.86 -30.67 -8.36
N LEU A 28 1.18 -29.52 -8.43
CA LEU A 28 -0.15 -29.41 -9.03
C LEU A 28 -0.13 -29.65 -10.54
N VAL A 29 0.89 -29.19 -11.25
CA VAL A 29 1.10 -29.50 -12.68
C VAL A 29 1.33 -30.99 -12.86
N ALA A 30 2.11 -31.64 -12.02
CA ALA A 30 2.37 -33.09 -12.08
C ALA A 30 1.08 -33.90 -11.80
N GLU A 31 0.25 -33.48 -10.83
CA GLU A 31 -1.07 -34.09 -10.57
C GLU A 31 -1.99 -33.96 -11.79
N LEU A 32 -2.07 -32.76 -12.39
CA LEU A 32 -2.88 -32.49 -13.58
C LEU A 32 -2.39 -33.26 -14.81
N ASP A 33 -1.10 -33.46 -14.98
CA ASP A 33 -0.51 -34.29 -16.02
C ASP A 33 -1.02 -35.72 -15.90
N GLY A 34 -1.02 -36.28 -14.68
CA GLY A 34 -1.56 -37.61 -14.40
C GLY A 34 -3.07 -37.72 -14.62
N LEU A 35 -3.84 -36.67 -14.32
CA LEU A 35 -5.29 -36.63 -14.54
C LEU A 35 -5.65 -36.49 -16.02
N CYS A 36 -4.96 -35.65 -16.76
CA CYS A 36 -5.13 -35.53 -18.22
C CYS A 36 -4.78 -36.83 -18.95
N ALA A 37 -3.76 -37.55 -18.50
CA ALA A 37 -3.43 -38.87 -19.07
C ALA A 37 -4.49 -39.92 -18.80
N ARG A 38 -5.15 -39.92 -17.63
CA ARG A 38 -6.22 -40.85 -17.26
C ARG A 38 -7.58 -40.49 -17.85
N HIS A 39 -7.81 -39.21 -18.13
CA HIS A 39 -9.08 -38.67 -18.62
C HIS A 39 -8.85 -37.74 -19.82
N PRO A 40 -8.33 -38.27 -20.95
CA PRO A 40 -7.79 -37.51 -22.04
C PRO A 40 -8.80 -36.64 -22.82
N LEU A 41 -10.09 -36.92 -22.73
CA LEU A 41 -11.14 -36.15 -23.39
C LEU A 41 -11.86 -35.18 -22.42
N ARG A 42 -11.39 -35.07 -21.17
CA ARG A 42 -12.05 -34.22 -20.19
C ARG A 42 -11.45 -32.81 -20.24
N GLU A 43 -12.13 -31.93 -20.95
CA GLU A 43 -11.68 -30.58 -21.26
C GLU A 43 -11.36 -29.75 -20.02
N ARG A 44 -12.14 -29.92 -18.94
CA ARG A 44 -11.94 -29.14 -17.68
C ARG A 44 -10.58 -29.41 -17.03
N PHE A 45 -10.06 -30.65 -17.07
CA PHE A 45 -8.70 -30.94 -16.59
C PHE A 45 -7.62 -30.29 -17.46
N THR A 46 -7.83 -30.28 -18.79
CA THR A 46 -6.89 -29.58 -19.68
C THR A 46 -6.93 -28.07 -19.46
N GLY A 47 -8.10 -27.48 -19.22
CA GLY A 47 -8.23 -26.07 -18.87
C GLY A 47 -7.50 -25.70 -17.56
N LEU A 48 -7.67 -26.53 -16.53
CA LEU A 48 -6.94 -26.37 -15.26
C LEU A 48 -5.42 -26.52 -15.43
N ARG A 49 -4.98 -27.49 -16.25
CA ARG A 49 -3.57 -27.68 -16.59
C ARG A 49 -2.99 -26.49 -17.36
N MET A 50 -3.72 -25.95 -18.32
CA MET A 50 -3.30 -24.76 -19.06
C MET A 50 -3.12 -23.56 -18.12
N ARG A 51 -4.05 -23.37 -17.18
CA ARG A 51 -3.95 -22.32 -16.16
C ARG A 51 -2.75 -22.51 -15.25
N ALA A 52 -2.50 -23.74 -14.77
CA ALA A 52 -1.36 -24.08 -13.92
C ALA A 52 -0.02 -23.84 -14.64
N LEU A 53 0.11 -24.32 -15.89
CA LEU A 53 1.30 -24.13 -16.71
C LEU A 53 1.57 -22.65 -17.03
N TYR A 54 0.51 -21.91 -17.36
CA TYR A 54 0.60 -20.48 -17.63
C TYR A 54 0.95 -19.69 -16.37
N SER A 55 0.41 -20.10 -15.22
CA SER A 55 0.78 -19.54 -13.91
C SER A 55 2.23 -19.84 -13.51
N ALA A 56 2.78 -20.96 -13.97
CA ALA A 56 4.17 -21.34 -13.79
C ALA A 56 5.13 -20.69 -14.84
N GLY A 57 4.65 -19.73 -15.65
CA GLY A 57 5.46 -19.09 -16.72
C GLY A 57 5.71 -19.97 -17.95
N ARG A 58 5.07 -21.16 -18.03
CA ARG A 58 5.26 -22.16 -19.09
C ARG A 58 4.21 -22.03 -20.20
N GLN A 59 4.16 -20.84 -20.83
CA GLN A 59 3.15 -20.51 -21.85
C GLN A 59 3.15 -21.48 -23.04
N ALA A 60 4.33 -21.84 -23.54
CA ALA A 60 4.45 -22.76 -24.67
C ALA A 60 3.84 -24.15 -24.34
N ASP A 61 4.03 -24.63 -23.12
CA ASP A 61 3.48 -25.91 -22.68
C ASP A 61 1.96 -25.84 -22.48
N ALA A 62 1.43 -24.70 -22.03
CA ALA A 62 0.01 -24.46 -21.92
C ALA A 62 -0.67 -24.49 -23.31
N LEU A 63 -0.10 -23.84 -24.31
CA LEU A 63 -0.57 -23.85 -25.71
C LEU A 63 -0.47 -25.26 -26.32
N GLY A 64 0.62 -25.97 -26.02
CA GLY A 64 0.80 -27.37 -26.44
C GLY A 64 -0.26 -28.33 -25.85
N ALA A 65 -0.69 -28.09 -24.62
CA ALA A 65 -1.74 -28.87 -23.96
C ALA A 65 -3.11 -28.71 -24.68
N TYR A 66 -3.45 -27.47 -25.08
CA TYR A 66 -4.64 -27.20 -25.86
C TYR A 66 -4.61 -27.90 -27.22
N GLU A 67 -3.52 -27.77 -27.98
CA GLU A 67 -3.40 -28.37 -29.29
C GLU A 67 -3.44 -29.91 -29.26
N ALA A 68 -2.88 -30.50 -28.23
CA ALA A 68 -2.94 -31.95 -28.03
C ALA A 68 -4.38 -32.43 -27.78
N LEU A 69 -5.16 -31.71 -26.96
CA LEU A 69 -6.57 -32.05 -26.72
C LEU A 69 -7.41 -31.77 -27.98
N ARG A 70 -7.22 -30.65 -28.67
CA ARG A 70 -7.96 -30.29 -29.88
C ARG A 70 -7.84 -31.41 -30.96
N ARG A 71 -6.61 -31.87 -31.20
CA ARG A 71 -6.39 -32.98 -32.15
C ARG A 71 -7.12 -34.24 -31.71
N ARG A 72 -7.03 -34.57 -30.44
CA ARG A 72 -7.70 -35.79 -29.91
C ARG A 72 -9.22 -35.73 -29.96
N LEU A 73 -9.83 -34.57 -29.68
CA LEU A 73 -11.27 -34.35 -29.82
C LEU A 73 -11.72 -34.45 -31.26
N ALA A 74 -10.93 -33.93 -32.22
CA ALA A 74 -11.20 -34.05 -33.62
C ALA A 74 -11.08 -35.50 -34.10
N ASP A 75 -10.02 -36.24 -33.70
CA ASP A 75 -9.74 -37.61 -34.13
C ASP A 75 -10.68 -38.64 -33.51
N GLU A 76 -11.06 -38.51 -32.23
CA GLU A 76 -11.84 -39.49 -31.50
C GLU A 76 -13.35 -39.20 -31.48
N LEU A 77 -13.76 -37.92 -31.51
CA LEU A 77 -15.16 -37.50 -31.39
C LEU A 77 -15.66 -36.62 -32.55
N GLY A 78 -14.78 -36.13 -33.41
CA GLY A 78 -15.15 -35.25 -34.54
C GLY A 78 -15.66 -33.87 -34.09
N VAL A 79 -15.29 -33.40 -32.88
CA VAL A 79 -15.76 -32.13 -32.31
C VAL A 79 -14.60 -31.17 -32.04
N ASP A 80 -14.90 -29.89 -32.02
CA ASP A 80 -13.99 -28.86 -31.56
C ASP A 80 -14.07 -28.70 -30.03
N PRO A 81 -13.01 -28.17 -29.38
CA PRO A 81 -13.03 -27.82 -27.96
C PRO A 81 -14.17 -26.87 -27.59
N SER A 82 -14.62 -26.91 -26.33
CA SER A 82 -15.64 -26.02 -25.78
C SER A 82 -15.28 -24.55 -25.95
N GLN A 83 -16.30 -23.68 -25.93
CA GLN A 83 -16.07 -22.23 -26.04
C GLN A 83 -15.16 -21.73 -24.91
N GLU A 84 -15.37 -22.19 -23.68
CA GLU A 84 -14.58 -21.82 -22.51
C GLU A 84 -13.09 -22.16 -22.69
N LEU A 85 -12.77 -23.31 -23.26
CA LEU A 85 -11.38 -23.71 -23.49
C LEU A 85 -10.74 -22.93 -24.67
N ARG A 86 -11.52 -22.58 -25.68
CA ARG A 86 -11.08 -21.71 -26.78
C ARG A 86 -10.78 -20.28 -26.30
N ASP A 87 -11.62 -19.76 -25.44
CA ASP A 87 -11.43 -18.42 -24.85
C ASP A 87 -10.16 -18.38 -23.98
N LEU A 88 -9.95 -19.43 -23.16
CA LEU A 88 -8.71 -19.57 -22.38
C LEU A 88 -7.47 -19.67 -23.28
N HIS A 89 -7.54 -20.46 -24.36
CA HIS A 89 -6.44 -20.56 -25.33
C HIS A 89 -6.16 -19.22 -26.00
N GLY A 90 -7.22 -18.48 -26.38
CA GLY A 90 -7.09 -17.13 -26.93
C GLY A 90 -6.44 -16.15 -25.97
N ALA A 91 -6.78 -16.20 -24.68
CA ALA A 91 -6.19 -15.39 -23.63
C ALA A 91 -4.69 -15.71 -23.43
N VAL A 92 -4.34 -17.01 -23.41
CA VAL A 92 -2.93 -17.45 -23.33
C VAL A 92 -2.13 -17.04 -24.57
N LEU A 93 -2.73 -17.09 -25.79
CA LEU A 93 -2.06 -16.68 -27.04
C LEU A 93 -1.80 -15.18 -27.11
N ARG A 94 -2.75 -14.36 -26.67
CA ARG A 94 -2.59 -12.89 -26.63
C ARG A 94 -1.60 -12.46 -25.56
N GLY A 95 -1.12 -13.41 -24.73
CA GLY A 95 -0.31 -13.04 -23.57
C GLY A 95 -1.09 -12.09 -22.67
N GLU A 96 -2.44 -12.21 -22.71
CA GLU A 96 -3.27 -11.38 -21.84
C GLU A 96 -2.67 -11.50 -20.46
N PRO A 97 -2.29 -10.36 -19.84
CA PRO A 97 -1.77 -10.40 -18.50
C PRO A 97 -2.73 -11.29 -17.71
N ARG A 98 -2.18 -12.17 -16.87
CA ARG A 98 -2.99 -12.72 -15.79
C ARG A 98 -3.87 -11.56 -15.41
N GLU A 99 -5.21 -11.68 -15.56
CA GLU A 99 -6.07 -10.72 -14.93
C GLU A 99 -5.45 -10.50 -13.57
N HIS A 100 -4.72 -9.41 -13.41
CA HIS A 100 -4.66 -8.75 -12.14
C HIS A 100 -6.12 -8.38 -11.92
N ARG A 101 -6.91 -9.34 -11.46
CA ARG A 101 -8.00 -9.00 -10.60
C ARG A 101 -7.27 -8.23 -9.52
N ASP A 102 -7.46 -6.93 -9.57
CA ASP A 102 -7.17 -6.05 -8.48
C ASP A 102 -7.35 -6.86 -7.21
N ARG A 103 -6.38 -6.86 -6.30
CA ARG A 103 -6.50 -7.52 -4.98
C ARG A 103 -7.97 -7.48 -4.62
N PRO A 104 -8.63 -8.64 -4.36
CA PRO A 104 -10.03 -8.58 -3.96
C PRO A 104 -10.09 -7.53 -2.86
N PRO A 105 -11.05 -6.60 -2.89
CA PRO A 105 -11.13 -5.54 -1.91
C PRO A 105 -10.89 -6.19 -0.56
N VAL A 106 -9.97 -5.64 0.27
CA VAL A 106 -9.74 -6.16 1.63
C VAL A 106 -10.99 -5.81 2.42
N LEU A 107 -12.05 -6.56 2.11
CA LEU A 107 -13.30 -6.47 2.83
C LEU A 107 -13.15 -7.22 4.14
N PRO A 108 -13.76 -6.74 5.23
CA PRO A 108 -13.73 -7.42 6.52
C PRO A 108 -14.11 -8.90 6.38
N SER A 109 -13.32 -9.80 6.99
CA SER A 109 -13.47 -11.25 6.84
C SER A 109 -14.85 -11.72 7.33
N ARG A 110 -15.46 -12.65 6.59
CA ARG A 110 -16.83 -13.14 6.83
C ARG A 110 -16.80 -14.37 7.72
N LEU A 111 -16.83 -14.21 9.03
CA LEU A 111 -16.86 -15.34 9.99
C LEU A 111 -18.26 -15.92 10.21
N SER A 112 -19.32 -15.25 9.79
CA SER A 112 -20.70 -15.70 9.99
C SER A 112 -21.58 -15.44 8.78
N SER A 113 -22.64 -16.24 8.59
CA SER A 113 -23.62 -16.11 7.50
C SER A 113 -24.31 -14.74 7.51
N PHE A 114 -24.59 -14.20 6.33
CA PHE A 114 -25.50 -13.06 6.13
C PHE A 114 -26.93 -13.59 5.95
N VAL A 115 -27.88 -13.06 6.69
CA VAL A 115 -29.26 -13.56 6.72
C VAL A 115 -30.22 -12.43 6.38
N GLY A 116 -31.04 -12.64 5.35
CA GLY A 116 -32.05 -11.68 4.89
C GLY A 116 -31.46 -10.48 4.14
N ARG A 117 -32.31 -9.48 3.90
CA ARG A 117 -31.96 -8.19 3.28
C ARG A 117 -31.54 -8.24 1.82
N GLU A 118 -31.97 -9.26 1.10
CA GLU A 118 -31.74 -9.35 -0.35
C GLU A 118 -32.35 -8.13 -1.08
N ALA A 119 -33.51 -7.65 -0.60
CA ALA A 119 -34.17 -6.46 -1.15
C ALA A 119 -33.39 -5.16 -0.87
N GLU A 120 -32.82 -5.03 0.33
CA GLU A 120 -32.00 -3.88 0.69
C GLU A 120 -30.68 -3.85 -0.10
N ILE A 121 -30.04 -4.99 -0.34
CA ILE A 121 -28.85 -5.06 -1.21
C ILE A 121 -29.19 -4.52 -2.60
N GLU A 122 -30.32 -4.93 -3.18
CA GLU A 122 -30.73 -4.48 -4.50
C GLU A 122 -31.12 -2.99 -4.51
N GLN A 123 -31.71 -2.49 -3.43
CA GLN A 123 -31.96 -1.05 -3.26
C GLN A 123 -30.66 -0.25 -3.22
N VAL A 124 -29.65 -0.72 -2.47
CA VAL A 124 -28.34 -0.06 -2.42
C VAL A 124 -27.68 -0.05 -3.79
N ARG A 125 -27.69 -1.17 -4.51
CA ARG A 125 -27.14 -1.26 -5.89
C ARG A 125 -27.85 -0.30 -6.84
N THR A 126 -29.18 -0.25 -6.76
CA THR A 126 -29.99 0.67 -7.56
C THR A 126 -29.70 2.14 -7.25
N ALA A 127 -29.51 2.48 -5.97
CA ALA A 127 -29.15 3.82 -5.54
C ALA A 127 -27.74 4.21 -6.03
N MET A 128 -26.75 3.31 -5.89
CA MET A 128 -25.38 3.50 -6.38
C MET A 128 -25.28 3.66 -7.91
N ALA A 129 -26.24 3.13 -8.66
CA ALA A 129 -26.32 3.34 -10.10
C ALA A 129 -26.84 4.74 -10.49
N ARG A 130 -27.56 5.43 -9.57
CA ARG A 130 -28.20 6.73 -9.82
C ARG A 130 -27.47 7.88 -9.12
N SER A 131 -26.89 7.63 -7.95
CA SER A 131 -26.22 8.65 -7.13
C SER A 131 -24.77 8.30 -6.88
N LYS A 132 -23.93 9.32 -6.84
CA LYS A 132 -22.50 9.16 -6.49
C LYS A 132 -22.28 9.02 -4.98
N LEU A 133 -23.23 9.43 -4.17
CA LEU A 133 -23.20 9.32 -2.71
C LEU A 133 -24.45 8.63 -2.21
N VAL A 134 -24.27 7.46 -1.61
CA VAL A 134 -25.31 6.71 -0.94
C VAL A 134 -24.94 6.55 0.52
N THR A 135 -25.84 6.93 1.43
CA THR A 135 -25.60 6.80 2.87
C THR A 135 -26.60 5.83 3.49
N LEU A 136 -26.07 4.72 4.02
CA LEU A 136 -26.80 3.77 4.84
C LEU A 136 -26.91 4.34 6.25
N PHE A 137 -28.07 4.83 6.64
CA PHE A 137 -28.23 5.44 7.95
C PHE A 137 -29.20 4.64 8.83
N GLY A 138 -28.97 4.65 10.13
CA GLY A 138 -29.79 3.92 11.08
C GLY A 138 -29.11 3.66 12.42
N PRO A 139 -29.82 3.03 13.38
CA PRO A 139 -29.30 2.82 14.73
C PRO A 139 -28.04 1.92 14.73
N GLY A 140 -27.24 2.05 15.80
CA GLY A 140 -26.13 1.13 16.05
C GLY A 140 -26.62 -0.31 16.15
N GLY A 141 -25.84 -1.28 15.66
CA GLY A 141 -26.22 -2.69 15.69
C GLY A 141 -27.32 -3.11 14.69
N ALA A 142 -27.78 -2.21 13.80
CA ALA A 142 -28.76 -2.51 12.75
C ALA A 142 -28.16 -3.32 11.57
N GLY A 143 -26.83 -3.45 11.51
CA GLY A 143 -26.15 -4.21 10.44
C GLY A 143 -25.80 -3.37 9.21
N LYS A 144 -25.64 -2.04 9.34
CA LYS A 144 -25.22 -1.13 8.25
C LYS A 144 -23.88 -1.53 7.60
N THR A 145 -22.86 -1.69 8.42
CA THR A 145 -21.52 -2.15 7.99
C THR A 145 -21.61 -3.46 7.21
N ARG A 146 -22.39 -4.41 7.71
CA ARG A 146 -22.58 -5.69 7.08
C ARG A 146 -23.28 -5.60 5.72
N LEU A 147 -24.32 -4.79 5.64
CA LEU A 147 -25.04 -4.52 4.38
C LEU A 147 -24.12 -3.84 3.37
N ALA A 148 -23.32 -2.85 3.79
CA ALA A 148 -22.35 -2.18 2.94
C ALA A 148 -21.30 -3.17 2.41
N THR A 149 -20.73 -4.02 3.28
CA THR A 149 -19.72 -5.03 2.92
C THR A 149 -20.28 -6.06 1.93
N GLU A 150 -21.50 -6.58 2.17
CA GLU A 150 -22.14 -7.56 1.26
C GLU A 150 -22.49 -6.93 -0.10
N THR A 151 -22.91 -5.67 -0.11
CA THR A 151 -23.18 -4.95 -1.36
C THR A 151 -21.89 -4.71 -2.13
N ALA A 152 -20.85 -4.24 -1.44
CA ALA A 152 -19.54 -3.95 -2.01
C ALA A 152 -18.86 -5.21 -2.57
N ALA A 153 -19.01 -6.36 -1.92
CA ALA A 153 -18.49 -7.63 -2.37
C ALA A 153 -19.08 -8.13 -3.70
N GLY A 154 -20.22 -7.62 -4.10
CA GLY A 154 -20.87 -7.95 -5.37
C GLY A 154 -20.66 -6.89 -6.45
N VAL A 155 -19.72 -5.97 -6.30
CA VAL A 155 -19.34 -4.95 -7.30
C VAL A 155 -18.12 -5.45 -8.06
N ASP A 156 -18.32 -5.79 -9.34
CA ASP A 156 -17.26 -6.37 -10.20
C ASP A 156 -16.79 -5.39 -11.30
N ASP A 157 -17.46 -4.24 -11.47
CA ASP A 157 -17.26 -3.29 -12.59
C ASP A 157 -16.32 -2.13 -12.27
N ARG A 158 -15.88 -2.01 -11.00
CA ARG A 158 -15.02 -0.93 -10.52
C ARG A 158 -14.20 -1.35 -9.31
N ARG A 159 -13.13 -0.61 -9.01
CA ARG A 159 -12.32 -0.83 -7.80
C ARG A 159 -13.12 -0.50 -6.55
N VAL A 160 -12.97 -1.31 -5.50
CA VAL A 160 -13.66 -1.10 -4.22
C VAL A 160 -12.62 -0.97 -3.12
N TRP A 161 -12.72 0.11 -2.33
CA TRP A 161 -11.95 0.29 -1.11
C TRP A 161 -12.89 0.39 0.09
N PHE A 162 -12.53 -0.29 1.17
CA PHE A 162 -13.26 -0.27 2.42
C PHE A 162 -12.40 0.43 3.49
N VAL A 163 -12.96 1.48 4.09
CA VAL A 163 -12.29 2.30 5.10
C VAL A 163 -13.12 2.32 6.36
N GLU A 164 -12.59 1.72 7.43
CA GLU A 164 -13.21 1.74 8.76
C GLU A 164 -12.77 3.01 9.51
N LEU A 165 -13.67 3.95 9.71
CA LEU A 165 -13.39 5.22 10.37
C LEU A 165 -13.46 5.16 11.90
N ALA A 166 -13.79 4.01 12.49
CA ALA A 166 -13.94 3.85 13.95
C ALA A 166 -12.67 4.25 14.75
N SER A 167 -11.49 4.14 14.15
CA SER A 167 -10.21 4.54 14.73
C SER A 167 -9.90 6.04 14.54
N VAL A 168 -10.54 6.72 13.59
CA VAL A 168 -10.33 8.15 13.26
C VAL A 168 -11.09 9.01 14.27
N ARG A 169 -10.38 9.77 15.10
CA ARG A 169 -11.01 10.59 16.16
C ARG A 169 -11.06 12.08 15.83
N GLN A 170 -10.20 12.55 14.93
CA GLN A 170 -10.17 13.94 14.49
C GLN A 170 -10.40 13.99 12.99
N GLY A 171 -11.19 14.97 12.53
CA GLY A 171 -11.51 15.08 11.11
C GLY A 171 -10.30 15.35 10.21
N GLU A 172 -9.24 15.94 10.75
CA GLU A 172 -7.98 16.20 10.07
C GLU A 172 -7.22 14.90 9.71
N ASP A 173 -7.47 13.81 10.42
CA ASP A 173 -6.87 12.50 10.15
C ASP A 173 -7.56 11.71 9.03
N LEU A 174 -8.73 12.15 8.59
CA LEU A 174 -9.60 11.39 7.69
C LEU A 174 -8.98 11.21 6.29
N PRO A 175 -8.39 12.23 5.64
CA PRO A 175 -7.71 12.05 4.36
C PRO A 175 -6.56 11.03 4.43
N SER A 176 -5.76 11.08 5.49
CA SER A 176 -4.64 10.15 5.70
C SER A 176 -5.11 8.72 5.94
N ALA A 177 -6.19 8.52 6.71
CA ALA A 177 -6.78 7.20 6.95
C ALA A 177 -7.33 6.58 5.65
N VAL A 178 -7.96 7.38 4.80
CA VAL A 178 -8.43 6.94 3.49
C VAL A 178 -7.25 6.63 2.58
N LEU A 179 -6.23 7.49 2.55
CA LEU A 179 -5.01 7.31 1.76
C LEU A 179 -4.32 5.98 2.09
N ALA A 180 -4.19 5.67 3.39
CA ALA A 180 -3.63 4.41 3.86
C ALA A 180 -4.44 3.19 3.39
N SER A 181 -5.78 3.27 3.48
CA SER A 181 -6.66 2.18 3.06
C SER A 181 -6.68 1.98 1.53
N VAL A 182 -6.47 3.04 0.77
CA VAL A 182 -6.36 3.03 -0.69
C VAL A 182 -4.98 2.51 -1.14
N GLY A 183 -4.00 2.43 -0.23
CA GLY A 183 -2.66 1.92 -0.50
C GLY A 183 -1.70 2.95 -1.11
N VAL A 184 -2.04 4.25 -1.04
CA VAL A 184 -1.17 5.35 -1.49
C VAL A 184 -0.20 5.72 -0.38
N ARG A 185 1.10 5.61 -0.63
CA ARG A 185 2.14 5.96 0.35
C ARG A 185 2.34 7.47 0.45
N GLU A 186 2.60 7.95 1.65
CA GLU A 186 3.19 9.27 1.85
C GLU A 186 4.63 9.30 1.32
N THR A 187 5.07 10.50 0.96
CA THR A 187 6.40 10.83 0.45
C THR A 187 7.50 10.08 1.20
N ARG A 188 8.42 9.45 0.48
CA ARG A 188 9.61 8.84 1.07
C ARG A 188 10.46 9.89 1.76
N LEU A 189 11.21 9.50 2.78
CA LEU A 189 12.22 10.36 3.45
C LEU A 189 13.23 10.99 2.48
N LEU A 190 13.30 10.51 1.24
CA LEU A 190 14.20 10.98 0.19
C LEU A 190 13.48 11.73 -0.95
N ASP A 191 12.14 11.80 -0.92
CA ASP A 191 11.37 12.55 -1.91
C ASP A 191 11.25 14.03 -1.50
N THR A 192 11.45 14.90 -2.46
CA THR A 192 11.71 16.32 -2.22
C THR A 192 10.45 17.19 -2.03
N ALA A 193 9.23 16.65 -1.91
CA ALA A 193 8.04 17.47 -1.70
C ALA A 193 6.85 16.75 -1.08
N PRO A 194 6.29 17.22 0.04
CA PRO A 194 5.04 16.73 0.59
C PRO A 194 3.85 17.32 -0.19
N ALA A 195 3.16 16.52 -0.98
CA ALA A 195 1.81 16.85 -1.43
C ALA A 195 0.83 16.58 -0.28
N ASP A 196 -0.17 17.46 -0.12
CA ASP A 196 -1.27 17.27 0.83
C ASP A 196 -2.01 15.96 0.55
N ALA A 197 -2.39 15.23 1.61
CA ALA A 197 -3.06 13.93 1.52
C ALA A 197 -4.33 13.98 0.64
N MET A 198 -5.04 15.10 0.66
CA MET A 198 -6.23 15.30 -0.17
C MET A 198 -5.89 15.38 -1.67
N THR A 199 -4.86 16.12 -2.03
CA THR A 199 -4.39 16.24 -3.41
C THR A 199 -4.02 14.86 -3.97
N ARG A 200 -3.28 14.06 -3.21
CA ARG A 200 -2.86 12.71 -3.59
C ARG A 200 -4.03 11.74 -3.76
N LEU A 201 -5.05 11.83 -2.89
CA LEU A 201 -6.27 11.06 -3.05
C LEU A 201 -7.03 11.44 -4.32
N VAL A 202 -7.14 12.73 -4.62
CA VAL A 202 -7.80 13.23 -5.84
C VAL A 202 -7.08 12.70 -7.06
N ASP A 203 -5.76 12.81 -7.09
CA ASP A 203 -4.93 12.34 -8.20
C ASP A 203 -5.11 10.83 -8.41
N GLY A 204 -5.08 10.06 -7.32
CA GLY A 204 -5.23 8.63 -7.35
C GLY A 204 -6.63 8.13 -7.70
N LEU A 205 -7.67 8.84 -7.30
CA LEU A 205 -9.07 8.43 -7.51
C LEU A 205 -9.70 8.98 -8.79
N SER A 206 -9.01 9.87 -9.52
CA SER A 206 -9.55 10.52 -10.73
C SER A 206 -9.45 9.65 -11.99
N GLY A 207 -8.58 8.62 -12.01
CA GLY A 207 -8.18 7.92 -13.22
C GLY A 207 -9.12 6.80 -13.71
N ALA A 208 -9.97 6.21 -12.85
CA ALA A 208 -10.83 5.08 -13.18
C ALA A 208 -12.08 5.03 -12.31
N PRO A 209 -13.16 4.32 -12.76
CA PRO A 209 -14.35 4.11 -11.94
C PRO A 209 -14.00 3.39 -10.62
N ALA A 210 -14.45 3.96 -9.50
CA ALA A 210 -14.12 3.48 -8.17
C ALA A 210 -15.30 3.58 -7.21
N LEU A 211 -15.31 2.74 -6.17
CA LEU A 211 -16.23 2.77 -5.04
C LEU A 211 -15.44 2.87 -3.73
N LEU A 212 -15.67 3.93 -2.99
CA LEU A 212 -15.14 4.12 -1.65
C LEU A 212 -16.25 3.83 -0.61
N VAL A 213 -16.04 2.81 0.20
CA VAL A 213 -16.92 2.49 1.33
C VAL A 213 -16.34 3.13 2.58
N LEU A 214 -17.07 4.10 3.16
CA LEU A 214 -16.72 4.78 4.41
C LEU A 214 -17.60 4.24 5.54
N ASP A 215 -17.03 3.45 6.43
CA ASP A 215 -17.79 2.85 7.52
C ASP A 215 -17.64 3.65 8.83
N ASN A 216 -18.76 3.79 9.54
CA ASN A 216 -18.82 4.41 10.87
C ASN A 216 -18.51 5.93 10.88
N CYS A 217 -19.16 6.71 9.99
CA CYS A 217 -18.93 8.15 9.84
C CYS A 217 -19.45 9.00 11.01
N GLU A 218 -20.33 8.48 11.89
CA GLU A 218 -21.09 9.25 12.89
C GLU A 218 -20.25 10.08 13.87
N HIS A 219 -19.05 9.63 14.22
CA HIS A 219 -18.22 10.35 15.21
C HIS A 219 -17.34 11.45 14.60
N VAL A 220 -17.23 11.45 13.25
CA VAL A 220 -16.51 12.49 12.47
C VAL A 220 -17.39 13.10 11.38
N ILE A 221 -18.72 13.12 11.59
CA ILE A 221 -19.72 13.40 10.55
C ILE A 221 -19.47 14.68 9.76
N GLY A 222 -19.12 15.78 10.45
CA GLY A 222 -18.86 17.07 9.80
C GLY A 222 -17.61 17.04 8.91
N ALA A 223 -16.55 16.38 9.37
CA ALA A 223 -15.32 16.21 8.60
C ALA A 223 -15.53 15.23 7.43
N ALA A 224 -16.27 14.14 7.67
CA ALA A 224 -16.60 13.17 6.64
C ALA A 224 -17.44 13.82 5.52
N ALA A 225 -18.42 14.68 5.88
CA ALA A 225 -19.20 15.41 4.91
C ALA A 225 -18.33 16.33 4.04
N GLN A 226 -17.46 17.15 4.66
CA GLN A 226 -16.57 18.03 3.91
C GLN A 226 -15.61 17.22 3.00
N PHE A 227 -15.00 16.18 3.53
CA PHE A 227 -14.09 15.30 2.81
C PHE A 227 -14.77 14.65 1.58
N VAL A 228 -15.96 14.08 1.75
CA VAL A 228 -16.74 13.47 0.65
C VAL A 228 -17.13 14.50 -0.39
N GLN A 229 -17.54 15.71 0.02
CA GLN A 229 -17.86 16.80 -0.90
C GLN A 229 -16.68 17.20 -1.76
N ASP A 230 -15.49 17.34 -1.15
CA ASP A 230 -14.27 17.70 -1.84
C ASP A 230 -13.86 16.60 -2.83
N LEU A 231 -13.84 15.34 -2.40
CA LEU A 231 -13.55 14.19 -3.28
C LEU A 231 -14.49 14.09 -4.48
N LEU A 232 -15.80 14.16 -4.27
CA LEU A 232 -16.78 14.03 -5.35
C LEU A 232 -16.74 15.22 -6.33
N THR A 233 -16.21 16.36 -5.90
CA THR A 233 -16.00 17.53 -6.76
C THR A 233 -14.86 17.28 -7.74
N TRP A 234 -13.77 16.70 -7.29
CA TRP A 234 -12.56 16.49 -8.09
C TRP A 234 -12.50 15.13 -8.78
N CYS A 235 -13.22 14.11 -8.25
CA CYS A 235 -13.23 12.75 -8.78
C CYS A 235 -14.58 12.40 -9.40
N PRO A 236 -14.87 12.74 -10.67
CA PRO A 236 -16.19 12.59 -11.27
C PRO A 236 -16.63 11.13 -11.48
N GLN A 237 -15.71 10.17 -11.44
CA GLN A 237 -15.99 8.74 -11.61
C GLN A 237 -16.07 7.97 -10.29
N LEU A 238 -15.83 8.64 -9.15
CA LEU A 238 -15.92 8.05 -7.82
C LEU A 238 -17.37 7.92 -7.35
N GLY A 239 -17.72 6.74 -6.81
CA GLY A 239 -18.90 6.51 -5.99
C GLY A 239 -18.53 6.39 -4.52
N VAL A 240 -19.36 6.88 -3.62
CA VAL A 240 -19.17 6.76 -2.17
C VAL A 240 -20.36 6.05 -1.56
N LEU A 241 -20.10 4.98 -0.78
CA LEU A 241 -21.08 4.30 0.06
C LEU A 241 -20.72 4.53 1.52
N ALA A 242 -21.47 5.39 2.21
CA ALA A 242 -21.21 5.72 3.61
C ALA A 242 -22.13 4.93 4.55
N THR A 243 -21.64 4.58 5.73
CA THR A 243 -22.50 4.13 6.84
C THR A 243 -22.41 5.12 8.00
N SER A 244 -23.56 5.48 8.56
CA SER A 244 -23.64 6.43 9.67
C SER A 244 -24.89 6.23 10.49
N ARG A 245 -24.97 6.84 11.69
CA ARG A 245 -26.22 6.94 12.48
C ARG A 245 -27.13 8.08 12.00
N GLU A 246 -26.56 9.07 11.34
CA GLU A 246 -27.24 10.24 10.79
C GLU A 246 -26.72 10.55 9.39
N PRO A 247 -27.48 11.26 8.54
CA PRO A 247 -27.04 11.66 7.22
C PRO A 247 -25.80 12.54 7.22
N LEU A 248 -25.00 12.48 6.14
CA LEU A 248 -23.91 13.43 5.89
C LEU A 248 -24.44 14.84 5.53
N ALA A 249 -25.72 14.94 5.16
CA ALA A 249 -26.43 16.15 4.80
C ALA A 249 -25.84 16.91 3.60
N LEU A 250 -25.33 16.17 2.60
CA LEU A 250 -24.75 16.70 1.36
C LEU A 250 -25.77 16.78 0.23
N THR A 251 -25.63 17.77 -0.64
CA THR A 251 -26.47 17.88 -1.85
C THR A 251 -26.19 16.70 -2.78
N GLY A 252 -27.26 15.98 -3.17
CA GLY A 252 -27.16 14.79 -4.02
C GLY A 252 -26.91 13.48 -3.26
N GLU A 253 -26.92 13.52 -1.93
CA GLU A 253 -26.91 12.33 -1.08
C GLU A 253 -28.21 11.54 -1.23
N GLU A 254 -28.12 10.25 -1.59
CA GLU A 254 -29.25 9.33 -1.54
C GLU A 254 -29.25 8.58 -0.21
N LEU A 255 -30.32 8.74 0.56
CA LEU A 255 -30.44 8.23 1.92
C LEU A 255 -31.21 6.90 1.93
N LEU A 256 -30.56 5.83 2.40
CA LEU A 256 -31.19 4.53 2.58
C LEU A 256 -31.26 4.17 4.08
N PRO A 257 -32.48 4.15 4.65
CA PRO A 257 -32.65 3.81 6.04
C PRO A 257 -32.46 2.31 6.26
N VAL A 258 -31.52 1.95 7.14
CA VAL A 258 -31.29 0.57 7.56
C VAL A 258 -32.00 0.35 8.91
N GLY A 259 -33.14 -0.31 8.84
CA GLY A 259 -33.96 -0.65 10.00
C GLY A 259 -33.57 -1.99 10.66
N PRO A 260 -34.32 -2.40 11.67
CA PRO A 260 -34.24 -3.77 12.21
C PRO A 260 -34.68 -4.81 11.15
N LEU A 261 -34.38 -6.07 11.41
CA LEU A 261 -34.85 -7.19 10.59
C LEU A 261 -36.37 -7.35 10.71
N GLY A 262 -36.97 -7.89 9.65
CA GLY A 262 -38.40 -8.18 9.63
C GLY A 262 -38.81 -9.07 10.79
N LEU A 263 -39.84 -8.64 11.54
CA LEU A 263 -40.44 -9.37 12.64
C LEU A 263 -41.53 -10.31 12.10
N PRO A 264 -41.79 -11.46 12.75
CA PRO A 264 -42.82 -12.39 12.30
C PRO A 264 -44.24 -11.81 12.44
N ASP A 265 -44.99 -11.79 11.33
CA ASP A 265 -46.41 -11.48 11.24
C ASP A 265 -47.21 -12.78 11.21
N GLY A 266 -47.91 -13.11 12.23
CA GLY A 266 -48.95 -14.15 12.46
C GLY A 266 -48.97 -15.47 11.70
N GLU A 267 -48.79 -15.50 10.39
CA GLU A 267 -49.02 -16.72 9.56
C GLU A 267 -47.75 -17.53 9.16
N ALA A 268 -46.51 -16.94 9.17
CA ALA A 268 -45.29 -17.62 8.79
C ALA A 268 -44.09 -17.19 9.64
N PRO A 269 -44.03 -17.50 10.93
CA PRO A 269 -42.96 -16.99 11.82
C PRO A 269 -41.56 -17.48 11.44
N LEU A 270 -41.46 -18.61 10.72
CA LEU A 270 -40.17 -19.19 10.29
C LEU A 270 -39.51 -18.41 9.13
N GLU A 271 -40.26 -17.63 8.37
CA GLU A 271 -39.76 -16.88 7.22
C GLU A 271 -39.21 -15.51 7.60
N ALA A 272 -39.54 -15.01 8.80
CA ALA A 272 -39.06 -13.73 9.27
C ALA A 272 -37.54 -13.72 9.46
N ASP A 273 -36.85 -12.73 8.91
CA ASP A 273 -35.40 -12.63 8.95
C ASP A 273 -34.82 -12.57 10.37
N ALA A 274 -35.51 -11.93 11.30
CA ALA A 274 -35.13 -11.92 12.71
C ALA A 274 -35.11 -13.33 13.32
N VAL A 275 -36.09 -14.16 12.99
CA VAL A 275 -36.19 -15.56 13.45
C VAL A 275 -35.15 -16.43 12.75
N ARG A 276 -34.93 -16.23 11.44
CA ARG A 276 -33.89 -16.92 10.67
C ARG A 276 -32.50 -16.63 11.25
N LEU A 277 -32.19 -15.35 11.55
CA LEU A 277 -30.94 -14.96 12.17
C LEU A 277 -30.79 -15.61 13.56
N PHE A 278 -31.81 -15.53 14.41
CA PHE A 278 -31.77 -16.17 15.73
C PHE A 278 -31.49 -17.66 15.63
N ALA A 279 -32.20 -18.36 14.74
CA ALA A 279 -32.05 -19.80 14.55
C ALA A 279 -30.64 -20.18 14.04
N ASP A 280 -30.07 -19.39 13.13
CA ASP A 280 -28.73 -19.60 12.62
C ASP A 280 -27.66 -19.45 13.72
N ARG A 281 -27.72 -18.37 14.47
CA ARG A 281 -26.83 -18.12 15.61
C ARG A 281 -27.05 -19.09 16.78
N ALA A 282 -28.29 -19.50 17.01
CA ALA A 282 -28.65 -20.51 18.00
C ALA A 282 -28.00 -21.87 17.70
N ARG A 283 -28.01 -22.32 16.44
CA ARG A 283 -27.33 -23.53 16.00
C ARG A 283 -25.82 -23.46 16.18
N SER A 284 -25.25 -22.29 15.88
CA SER A 284 -23.81 -22.07 16.10
C SER A 284 -23.43 -22.06 17.59
N ALA A 285 -24.28 -21.46 18.43
CA ALA A 285 -24.04 -21.40 19.88
C ALA A 285 -24.29 -22.74 20.58
N ARG A 286 -25.28 -23.53 20.13
CA ARG A 286 -25.70 -24.80 20.73
C ARG A 286 -25.89 -25.84 19.64
N PRO A 287 -24.91 -26.71 19.40
CA PRO A 287 -25.08 -27.82 18.47
C PRO A 287 -26.28 -28.67 18.86
N GLY A 288 -27.18 -28.92 17.91
CA GLY A 288 -28.42 -29.65 18.17
C GLY A 288 -29.62 -28.77 18.53
N PHE A 289 -29.52 -27.45 18.50
CA PHE A 289 -30.66 -26.57 18.59
C PHE A 289 -31.58 -26.78 17.37
N VAL A 290 -32.84 -27.09 17.63
CA VAL A 290 -33.88 -27.24 16.61
C VAL A 290 -34.96 -26.19 16.89
N LEU A 291 -35.32 -25.47 15.85
CA LEU A 291 -36.48 -24.58 15.87
C LEU A 291 -37.71 -25.41 15.54
N ASP A 292 -38.54 -25.72 16.52
CA ASP A 292 -39.74 -26.56 16.44
C ASP A 292 -40.95 -25.89 17.11
N ASP A 293 -42.10 -26.53 17.11
CA ASP A 293 -43.34 -26.02 17.67
C ASP A 293 -43.25 -25.67 19.18
N ALA A 294 -42.33 -26.31 19.90
CA ALA A 294 -42.13 -26.06 21.32
C ALA A 294 -41.27 -24.83 21.61
N THR A 295 -40.38 -24.46 20.66
CA THR A 295 -39.41 -23.37 20.82
C THR A 295 -39.72 -22.12 20.02
N ILE A 296 -40.52 -22.24 18.93
CA ILE A 296 -40.85 -21.12 18.03
C ILE A 296 -41.51 -19.95 18.73
N GLY A 297 -42.46 -20.20 19.65
CA GLY A 297 -43.15 -19.16 20.37
C GLY A 297 -42.22 -18.31 21.25
N ASP A 298 -41.28 -18.95 21.94
CA ASP A 298 -40.27 -18.29 22.77
C ASP A 298 -39.24 -17.53 21.89
N VAL A 299 -38.88 -18.06 20.70
CA VAL A 299 -37.98 -17.37 19.75
C VAL A 299 -38.63 -16.12 19.17
N VAL A 300 -39.88 -16.23 18.73
CA VAL A 300 -40.68 -15.08 18.26
C VAL A 300 -40.75 -13.99 19.31
N GLU A 301 -41.04 -14.37 20.57
CA GLU A 301 -41.09 -13.42 21.68
C GLU A 301 -39.76 -12.74 21.94
N VAL A 302 -38.61 -13.48 21.90
CA VAL A 302 -37.27 -12.92 21.99
C VAL A 302 -37.00 -11.91 20.86
N CYS A 303 -37.29 -12.28 19.59
CA CYS A 303 -37.08 -11.39 18.45
C CYS A 303 -37.92 -10.10 18.53
N ARG A 304 -39.18 -10.22 18.94
CA ARG A 304 -40.08 -9.05 19.14
C ARG A 304 -39.60 -8.12 20.23
N ARG A 305 -39.17 -8.66 21.38
CA ARG A 305 -38.66 -7.86 22.50
C ARG A 305 -37.33 -7.17 22.18
N LEU A 306 -36.57 -7.73 21.27
CA LEU A 306 -35.33 -7.16 20.76
C LEU A 306 -35.55 -6.26 19.53
N ASP A 307 -36.83 -5.92 19.23
CA ASP A 307 -37.21 -5.07 18.10
C ASP A 307 -36.60 -5.49 16.75
N GLY A 308 -36.26 -6.78 16.57
CA GLY A 308 -35.59 -7.30 15.37
C GLY A 308 -34.16 -6.78 15.18
N MET A 309 -33.53 -6.23 16.19
CA MET A 309 -32.18 -5.69 16.11
C MET A 309 -31.13 -6.79 15.97
N PRO A 310 -30.38 -6.89 14.85
CA PRO A 310 -29.45 -8.00 14.57
C PRO A 310 -28.45 -8.27 15.72
N LEU A 311 -27.72 -7.26 16.18
CA LEU A 311 -26.74 -7.42 17.26
C LEU A 311 -27.39 -7.90 18.56
N ALA A 312 -28.57 -7.39 18.87
CA ALA A 312 -29.32 -7.81 20.07
C ALA A 312 -29.73 -9.30 19.97
N ILE A 313 -30.18 -9.73 18.79
CA ILE A 313 -30.53 -11.12 18.48
C ILE A 313 -29.32 -12.03 18.61
N GLU A 314 -28.16 -11.65 18.07
CA GLU A 314 -26.91 -12.41 18.17
C GLU A 314 -26.45 -12.60 19.62
N LEU A 315 -26.47 -11.50 20.40
CA LEU A 315 -26.14 -11.55 21.83
C LEU A 315 -27.11 -12.45 22.63
N ALA A 316 -28.41 -12.44 22.30
CA ALA A 316 -29.40 -13.29 22.95
C ALA A 316 -29.22 -14.76 22.55
N ALA A 317 -28.99 -15.06 21.27
CA ALA A 317 -28.75 -16.42 20.78
C ALA A 317 -27.48 -17.04 21.41
N ALA A 318 -26.40 -16.25 21.58
CA ALA A 318 -25.18 -16.72 22.25
C ALA A 318 -25.42 -17.23 23.68
N ARG A 319 -26.48 -16.76 24.36
CA ARG A 319 -26.86 -17.21 25.73
C ARG A 319 -27.43 -18.63 25.78
N LEU A 320 -27.81 -19.20 24.63
CA LEU A 320 -28.31 -20.58 24.57
C LEU A 320 -27.26 -21.64 24.94
N ARG A 321 -26.01 -21.25 25.03
CA ARG A 321 -24.95 -22.11 25.60
C ARG A 321 -25.20 -22.45 27.07
N ALA A 322 -25.81 -21.53 27.82
CA ALA A 322 -26.03 -21.65 29.26
C ALA A 322 -27.51 -21.65 29.68
N MET A 323 -28.44 -21.28 28.80
CA MET A 323 -29.86 -21.09 29.10
C MET A 323 -30.75 -21.71 28.00
N SER A 324 -32.01 -22.04 28.36
CA SER A 324 -33.05 -22.34 27.37
C SER A 324 -33.62 -21.04 26.74
N VAL A 325 -34.21 -21.11 25.56
CA VAL A 325 -34.86 -19.96 24.90
C VAL A 325 -35.92 -19.37 25.82
N ARG A 326 -36.73 -20.18 26.49
CA ARG A 326 -37.73 -19.74 27.50
C ARG A 326 -37.10 -18.94 28.63
N GLN A 327 -35.93 -19.34 29.15
CA GLN A 327 -35.21 -18.61 30.18
C GLN A 327 -34.67 -17.26 29.65
N VAL A 328 -34.23 -17.20 28.40
CA VAL A 328 -33.82 -15.94 27.76
C VAL A 328 -35.04 -15.01 27.63
N ALA A 329 -36.15 -15.49 27.12
CA ALA A 329 -37.38 -14.72 26.98
C ALA A 329 -37.87 -14.15 28.31
N ALA A 330 -37.94 -14.97 29.37
CA ALA A 330 -38.38 -14.55 30.70
C ALA A 330 -37.49 -13.46 31.30
N ARG A 331 -36.15 -13.56 31.16
CA ARG A 331 -35.21 -12.57 31.72
C ARG A 331 -35.22 -11.24 30.96
N LEU A 332 -35.48 -11.27 29.67
CA LEU A 332 -35.70 -10.06 28.88
C LEU A 332 -36.94 -9.32 29.38
N ASP A 333 -38.04 -10.04 29.76
CA ASP A 333 -39.27 -9.48 30.25
C ASP A 333 -39.09 -8.67 31.55
N ASP A 334 -38.42 -9.23 32.53
CA ASP A 334 -38.20 -8.59 33.82
C ASP A 334 -37.43 -7.26 33.71
N ARG A 335 -36.50 -7.14 32.78
CA ARG A 335 -35.66 -5.95 32.60
C ARG A 335 -36.34 -4.82 31.81
N PHE A 336 -37.07 -5.16 30.75
CA PHE A 336 -37.82 -4.14 29.99
C PHE A 336 -38.96 -3.52 30.82
N ARG A 337 -39.52 -4.24 31.79
CA ARG A 337 -40.48 -3.69 32.76
C ARG A 337 -39.88 -2.64 33.68
N LEU A 338 -38.60 -2.78 34.08
CA LEU A 338 -37.88 -1.81 34.90
C LEU A 338 -37.49 -0.53 34.12
N LEU A 339 -37.23 -0.63 32.80
CA LEU A 339 -36.76 0.47 31.96
C LEU A 339 -37.90 1.34 31.38
N THR A 340 -39.16 0.86 31.41
CA THR A 340 -40.33 1.60 30.90
C THR A 340 -40.84 2.70 31.83
N SER A 341 -40.29 2.82 33.04
CA SER A 341 -40.72 3.82 34.04
C SER A 341 -40.03 5.19 33.96
N GLY A 342 -39.11 5.42 32.99
CA GLY A 342 -38.33 6.68 32.85
C GLY A 342 -38.44 7.34 31.48
N ASN A 343 -38.81 8.59 31.47
CA ASN A 343 -38.85 9.65 30.44
C ASN A 343 -38.91 9.30 28.92
N ARG A 344 -39.98 9.80 28.25
CA ARG A 344 -40.48 9.44 26.93
C ARG A 344 -39.78 10.04 25.70
N ALA A 345 -38.62 10.66 25.78
CA ALA A 345 -38.11 11.54 24.71
C ALA A 345 -36.86 11.09 23.96
N SER A 346 -36.20 9.96 24.27
CA SER A 346 -35.08 9.44 23.45
C SER A 346 -35.48 8.16 22.76
N LEU A 347 -35.05 8.04 21.48
CA LEU A 347 -35.39 6.94 20.56
C LEU A 347 -35.33 5.56 21.24
N ALA A 348 -36.49 4.86 21.29
CA ALA A 348 -36.67 3.56 21.94
C ALA A 348 -35.59 2.51 21.55
N ARG A 349 -35.12 2.55 20.31
CA ARG A 349 -34.15 1.61 19.74
C ARG A 349 -32.73 1.70 20.34
N HIS A 350 -32.24 2.91 20.68
CA HIS A 350 -30.94 3.08 21.35
C HIS A 350 -30.96 2.56 22.80
N ARG A 351 -32.13 2.63 23.42
CA ARG A 351 -32.34 2.07 24.77
C ARG A 351 -32.35 0.55 24.75
N THR A 352 -32.94 -0.05 23.73
CA THR A 352 -32.98 -1.52 23.57
C THR A 352 -31.59 -2.12 23.44
N LEU A 353 -30.72 -1.55 22.55
CA LEU A 353 -29.38 -2.09 22.36
C LEU A 353 -28.49 -1.89 23.59
N ARG A 354 -28.48 -0.70 24.21
CA ARG A 354 -27.73 -0.42 25.44
C ARG A 354 -28.20 -1.35 26.57
N ALA A 355 -29.52 -1.58 26.69
CA ALA A 355 -30.12 -2.48 27.68
C ALA A 355 -29.68 -3.94 27.47
N VAL A 356 -29.54 -4.39 26.21
CA VAL A 356 -29.07 -5.76 25.89
C VAL A 356 -27.57 -5.92 26.21
N VAL A 357 -26.74 -4.92 25.84
CA VAL A 357 -25.32 -4.93 26.20
C VAL A 357 -25.14 -4.91 27.71
N GLU A 358 -25.91 -4.06 28.43
CA GLU A 358 -25.90 -3.98 29.87
C GLU A 358 -26.37 -5.28 30.55
N TRP A 359 -27.44 -5.92 30.02
CA TRP A 359 -27.87 -7.24 30.48
C TRP A 359 -26.79 -8.30 30.27
N SER A 360 -26.15 -8.27 29.10
CA SER A 360 -25.05 -9.17 28.82
C SER A 360 -23.86 -8.93 29.75
N TRP A 361 -23.56 -7.67 30.06
CA TRP A 361 -22.55 -7.26 31.03
C TRP A 361 -22.82 -7.78 32.44
N ASP A 362 -24.06 -7.71 32.90
CA ASP A 362 -24.41 -8.18 34.24
C ASP A 362 -24.26 -9.69 34.41
N LEU A 363 -24.27 -10.44 33.32
CA LEU A 363 -24.03 -11.87 33.34
C LEU A 363 -22.53 -12.25 33.30
N LEU A 364 -21.64 -11.27 33.16
CA LEU A 364 -20.21 -11.49 33.25
C LEU A 364 -19.76 -11.65 34.71
N GLY A 365 -18.80 -12.54 34.95
CA GLY A 365 -18.07 -12.64 36.20
C GLY A 365 -17.12 -11.44 36.38
N GLU A 366 -16.62 -11.24 37.59
CA GLU A 366 -15.73 -10.10 37.89
C GLU A 366 -14.44 -10.10 37.04
N PRO A 367 -13.71 -11.22 36.81
CA PRO A 367 -12.57 -11.23 35.91
C PRO A 367 -12.93 -10.85 34.46
N GLU A 368 -14.10 -11.30 33.96
CA GLU A 368 -14.58 -10.99 32.65
C GLU A 368 -14.95 -9.50 32.48
N ARG A 369 -15.63 -8.90 33.47
CA ARG A 369 -15.91 -7.46 33.48
C ARG A 369 -14.64 -6.64 33.52
N LEU A 370 -13.67 -7.08 34.31
CA LEU A 370 -12.37 -6.44 34.46
C LEU A 370 -11.63 -6.43 33.10
N LEU A 371 -11.54 -7.59 32.43
CA LEU A 371 -10.89 -7.71 31.14
C LEU A 371 -11.66 -6.95 30.06
N ALA A 372 -12.98 -7.10 29.96
CA ALA A 372 -13.80 -6.46 28.94
C ALA A 372 -13.68 -4.92 28.97
N ARG A 373 -13.75 -4.29 30.17
CA ARG A 373 -13.59 -2.84 30.26
C ARG A 373 -12.17 -2.40 29.90
N ARG A 374 -11.12 -3.16 30.22
CA ARG A 374 -9.73 -2.83 29.89
C ARG A 374 -9.41 -3.05 28.42
N LEU A 375 -10.01 -4.04 27.76
CA LEU A 375 -9.86 -4.28 26.33
C LEU A 375 -10.42 -3.13 25.46
N SER A 376 -11.31 -2.29 25.99
CA SER A 376 -11.86 -1.17 25.24
C SER A 376 -10.84 -0.12 24.79
N VAL A 377 -9.62 -0.13 25.35
CA VAL A 377 -8.53 0.79 24.95
C VAL A 377 -7.93 0.42 23.60
N PHE A 378 -8.06 -0.83 23.15
CA PHE A 378 -7.60 -1.26 21.85
C PHE A 378 -8.54 -0.77 20.76
N ALA A 379 -8.01 -0.03 19.78
CA ALA A 379 -8.79 0.46 18.65
C ALA A 379 -8.95 -0.59 17.56
N GLY A 380 -7.91 -1.38 17.33
CA GLY A 380 -7.88 -2.50 16.40
C GLY A 380 -7.87 -3.86 17.11
N PRO A 381 -7.84 -4.97 16.34
CA PRO A 381 -7.69 -6.31 16.89
C PRO A 381 -6.39 -6.44 17.70
N ALA A 382 -6.46 -7.01 18.89
CA ALA A 382 -5.33 -7.22 19.78
C ALA A 382 -4.95 -8.70 19.85
N ARG A 383 -3.65 -9.03 19.90
CA ARG A 383 -3.19 -10.38 20.22
C ARG A 383 -3.43 -10.69 21.70
N ALA A 384 -3.58 -11.96 22.06
CA ALA A 384 -3.73 -12.38 23.44
C ALA A 384 -2.56 -11.89 24.33
N GLU A 385 -1.34 -11.89 23.79
CA GLU A 385 -0.13 -11.38 24.48
C GLU A 385 -0.23 -9.89 24.79
N SER A 386 -0.69 -9.07 23.81
CA SER A 386 -0.90 -7.64 24.00
C SER A 386 -2.01 -7.37 25.02
N ALA A 387 -3.11 -8.13 24.95
CA ALA A 387 -4.17 -8.06 25.95
C ALA A 387 -3.66 -8.41 27.37
N ALA A 388 -2.81 -9.45 27.49
CA ALA A 388 -2.19 -9.81 28.74
C ALA A 388 -1.27 -8.71 29.26
N ALA A 389 -0.38 -8.16 28.42
CA ALA A 389 0.55 -7.09 28.83
C ALA A 389 -0.17 -5.83 29.33
N VAL A 390 -1.25 -5.41 28.64
CA VAL A 390 -1.98 -4.17 28.94
C VAL A 390 -3.02 -4.33 30.04
N CYS A 391 -3.73 -5.47 30.08
CA CYS A 391 -4.91 -5.64 30.91
C CYS A 391 -4.63 -6.36 32.25
N SER A 392 -3.44 -6.97 32.44
CA SER A 392 -3.15 -7.70 33.67
C SER A 392 -2.81 -6.80 34.87
N ASP A 393 -3.10 -7.29 36.04
CA ASP A 393 -2.63 -6.78 37.33
C ASP A 393 -2.85 -7.86 38.40
N ALA A 394 -2.71 -7.50 39.70
CA ALA A 394 -2.91 -8.43 40.80
C ALA A 394 -4.33 -9.04 40.88
N ARG A 395 -5.34 -8.40 40.24
CA ARG A 395 -6.75 -8.89 40.19
C ARG A 395 -7.00 -9.77 38.96
N LEU A 396 -6.18 -9.64 37.95
CA LEU A 396 -6.24 -10.43 36.72
C LEU A 396 -4.81 -10.77 36.29
N PRO A 397 -4.25 -11.90 36.76
CA PRO A 397 -2.93 -12.36 36.35
C PRO A 397 -2.82 -12.58 34.84
N ALA A 398 -1.64 -12.35 34.26
CA ALA A 398 -1.41 -12.47 32.81
C ALA A 398 -1.74 -13.88 32.27
N GLU A 399 -1.45 -14.93 33.08
CA GLU A 399 -1.76 -16.31 32.73
C GLU A 399 -3.26 -16.61 32.61
N ASP A 400 -4.12 -15.83 33.27
CA ASP A 400 -5.56 -16.02 33.25
C ASP A 400 -6.23 -15.28 32.07
N VAL A 401 -5.56 -14.27 31.48
CA VAL A 401 -6.15 -13.42 30.42
C VAL A 401 -6.63 -14.23 29.24
N PHE A 402 -5.89 -15.22 28.78
CA PHE A 402 -6.29 -16.07 27.66
C PHE A 402 -7.59 -16.84 27.93
N TYR A 403 -7.74 -17.38 29.14
CA TYR A 403 -8.94 -18.11 29.53
C TYR A 403 -10.15 -17.19 29.62
N VAL A 404 -9.95 -15.96 30.15
CA VAL A 404 -11.00 -14.96 30.27
C VAL A 404 -11.38 -14.40 28.89
N LEU A 405 -10.41 -14.22 27.96
CA LEU A 405 -10.67 -13.87 26.55
C LEU A 405 -11.55 -14.92 25.88
N SER A 406 -11.19 -16.20 26.05
CA SER A 406 -11.99 -17.31 25.47
C SER A 406 -13.43 -17.28 26.01
N SER A 407 -13.62 -17.01 27.30
CA SER A 407 -14.96 -16.85 27.88
C SER A 407 -15.72 -15.63 27.33
N LEU A 408 -15.03 -14.51 27.07
CA LEU A 408 -15.64 -13.33 26.46
C LEU A 408 -16.04 -13.58 24.99
N VAL A 409 -15.25 -14.38 24.26
CA VAL A 409 -15.60 -14.84 22.89
C VAL A 409 -16.85 -15.71 22.93
N GLU A 410 -16.90 -16.68 23.87
CA GLU A 410 -18.09 -17.53 24.05
C GLU A 410 -19.35 -16.72 24.33
N LYS A 411 -19.22 -15.59 25.04
CA LYS A 411 -20.32 -14.70 25.40
C LYS A 411 -20.60 -13.59 24.39
N SER A 412 -19.92 -13.62 23.24
CA SER A 412 -20.04 -12.64 22.14
C SER A 412 -19.74 -11.18 22.54
N PHE A 413 -18.89 -10.97 23.53
CA PHE A 413 -18.32 -9.65 23.87
C PHE A 413 -17.10 -9.31 23.04
N VAL A 414 -16.39 -10.34 22.59
CA VAL A 414 -15.17 -10.26 21.82
C VAL A 414 -15.29 -11.25 20.66
N GLU A 415 -14.82 -10.88 19.50
CA GLU A 415 -14.69 -11.75 18.32
C GLU A 415 -13.23 -12.18 18.20
N ALA A 416 -12.99 -13.46 17.86
CA ALA A 416 -11.71 -13.92 17.40
C ALA A 416 -11.59 -13.61 15.90
N VAL A 417 -10.49 -12.97 15.50
CA VAL A 417 -10.18 -12.59 14.11
C VAL A 417 -8.83 -13.21 13.78
N ASP A 418 -8.67 -13.78 12.60
CA ASP A 418 -7.40 -14.31 12.09
C ASP A 418 -6.59 -15.14 13.11
N GLY A 419 -7.26 -16.10 13.74
CA GLY A 419 -6.66 -17.17 14.56
C GLY A 419 -6.24 -16.79 15.96
N ASP A 420 -5.48 -15.71 16.19
CA ASP A 420 -4.90 -15.34 17.49
C ASP A 420 -5.19 -13.88 17.92
N ARG A 421 -6.01 -13.16 17.15
CA ARG A 421 -6.37 -11.76 17.42
C ARG A 421 -7.81 -11.65 17.90
N TYR A 422 -8.08 -10.67 18.74
CA TYR A 422 -9.35 -10.46 19.41
C TYR A 422 -9.83 -9.02 19.20
N ARG A 423 -11.08 -8.84 18.80
CA ARG A 423 -11.69 -7.54 18.56
C ARG A 423 -13.01 -7.41 19.31
N MET A 424 -13.28 -6.22 19.84
CA MET A 424 -14.62 -5.84 20.30
C MET A 424 -15.42 -5.18 19.21
N LEU A 425 -16.72 -5.53 19.11
CA LEU A 425 -17.65 -4.76 18.31
C LEU A 425 -17.75 -3.32 18.86
N GLU A 426 -17.79 -2.33 17.97
CA GLU A 426 -17.73 -0.92 18.33
C GLU A 426 -18.77 -0.52 19.41
N THR A 427 -20.00 -1.01 19.30
CA THR A 427 -21.06 -0.73 20.29
C THR A 427 -20.74 -1.31 21.67
N VAL A 428 -20.12 -2.51 21.73
CA VAL A 428 -19.69 -3.15 22.97
C VAL A 428 -18.48 -2.41 23.54
N ARG A 429 -17.53 -2.02 22.66
CA ARG A 429 -16.32 -1.27 23.02
C ARG A 429 -16.67 0.08 23.66
N ALA A 430 -17.60 0.84 23.04
CA ALA A 430 -18.07 2.11 23.58
C ALA A 430 -18.69 1.94 24.97
N TYR A 431 -19.52 0.92 25.18
CA TYR A 431 -20.09 0.61 26.50
C TYR A 431 -19.00 0.25 27.53
N CYS A 432 -18.02 -0.56 27.12
CA CYS A 432 -16.91 -0.97 27.99
C CYS A 432 -15.96 0.21 28.32
N ASP A 433 -15.76 1.17 27.40
CA ASP A 433 -14.99 2.40 27.65
C ASP A 433 -15.71 3.31 28.68
N ASP A 434 -17.05 3.42 28.63
CA ASP A 434 -17.85 4.07 29.68
C ASP A 434 -17.59 3.41 31.04
N ARG A 435 -17.62 2.07 31.12
CA ARG A 435 -17.35 1.31 32.36
C ARG A 435 -15.89 1.46 32.83
N LEU A 436 -14.94 1.56 31.91
CA LEU A 436 -13.53 1.83 32.23
C LEU A 436 -13.38 3.25 32.84
N ALA A 437 -14.05 4.24 32.29
CA ALA A 437 -14.04 5.61 32.81
C ALA A 437 -14.64 5.66 34.23
N GLU A 438 -15.78 5.01 34.45
CA GLU A 438 -16.42 4.91 35.76
C GLU A 438 -15.55 4.22 36.84
N SER A 439 -14.69 3.27 36.38
CA SER A 439 -13.79 2.56 37.31
C SER A 439 -12.59 3.38 37.78
N GLY A 440 -12.31 4.53 37.15
CA GLY A 440 -11.13 5.35 37.43
C GLY A 440 -9.79 4.76 36.96
N GLU A 441 -9.79 3.64 36.18
CA GLU A 441 -8.58 2.98 35.67
C GLU A 441 -8.15 3.48 34.29
N ARG A 442 -8.91 4.35 33.62
CA ARG A 442 -8.77 4.70 32.22
C ARG A 442 -7.36 5.17 31.84
N ASP A 443 -6.83 6.14 32.57
CA ASP A 443 -5.52 6.71 32.26
C ASP A 443 -4.41 5.70 32.50
N ARG A 444 -4.48 4.90 33.57
CA ARG A 444 -3.53 3.81 33.81
C ARG A 444 -3.49 2.80 32.67
N VAL A 445 -4.67 2.35 32.21
CA VAL A 445 -4.75 1.32 31.16
C VAL A 445 -4.31 1.89 29.81
N ARG A 446 -4.64 3.15 29.50
CA ARG A 446 -4.16 3.83 28.29
C ARG A 446 -2.65 4.04 28.30
N THR A 447 -2.07 4.36 29.46
CA THR A 447 -0.61 4.48 29.60
C THR A 447 0.05 3.12 29.40
N ALA A 448 -0.45 2.05 30.05
CA ALA A 448 0.05 0.69 29.84
C ALA A 448 -0.06 0.23 28.37
N HIS A 449 -1.15 0.60 27.70
CA HIS A 449 -1.31 0.35 26.26
C HIS A 449 -0.22 1.10 25.45
N ALA A 450 0.01 2.38 25.73
CA ALA A 450 1.03 3.15 25.03
C ALA A 450 2.45 2.61 25.29
N GLU A 451 2.77 2.27 26.53
CA GLU A 451 4.06 1.65 26.91
C GLU A 451 4.30 0.34 26.15
N HIS A 452 3.29 -0.54 26.10
CA HIS A 452 3.37 -1.82 25.38
C HIS A 452 3.66 -1.61 23.88
N PHE A 453 2.96 -0.67 23.23
CA PHE A 453 3.15 -0.42 21.79
C PHE A 453 4.43 0.36 21.47
N VAL A 454 4.96 1.17 22.41
CA VAL A 454 6.32 1.73 22.31
C VAL A 454 7.36 0.62 22.35
N GLU A 455 7.26 -0.33 23.29
CA GLU A 455 8.16 -1.48 23.39
C GLU A 455 8.08 -2.37 22.15
N LEU A 456 6.89 -2.57 21.58
CA LEU A 456 6.70 -3.29 20.31
C LEU A 456 7.43 -2.58 19.16
N ALA A 457 7.25 -1.27 19.03
CA ALA A 457 7.91 -0.46 18.00
C ALA A 457 9.44 -0.47 18.13
N GLU A 458 9.98 -0.31 19.35
CA GLU A 458 11.42 -0.38 19.63
C GLU A 458 11.99 -1.78 19.37
N THR A 459 11.19 -2.83 19.61
CA THR A 459 11.56 -4.22 19.32
C THR A 459 11.56 -4.49 17.82
N ALA A 460 10.62 -3.92 17.08
CA ALA A 460 10.50 -4.05 15.63
C ALA A 460 11.61 -3.30 14.88
N SER A 461 11.95 -2.07 15.31
CA SER A 461 12.87 -1.17 14.61
C SER A 461 14.17 -1.84 14.13
N PRO A 462 14.97 -2.55 14.94
CA PRO A 462 16.17 -3.22 14.45
C PRO A 462 15.88 -4.43 13.54
N ARG A 463 14.72 -5.07 13.66
CA ARG A 463 14.33 -6.25 12.87
C ARG A 463 13.83 -5.90 11.48
N LEU A 464 13.39 -4.66 11.27
CA LEU A 464 13.09 -4.12 9.94
C LEU A 464 14.31 -4.01 9.01
N HIS A 465 15.50 -4.32 9.52
CA HIS A 465 16.77 -4.32 8.81
C HIS A 465 17.39 -5.73 8.72
N ARG A 466 16.57 -6.78 8.87
CA ARG A 466 17.03 -8.18 8.97
C ARG A 466 16.13 -9.10 8.13
N VAL A 467 16.46 -10.38 8.19
CA VAL A 467 15.69 -11.45 7.52
C VAL A 467 14.22 -11.46 7.94
N GLU A 468 13.91 -11.04 9.17
CA GLU A 468 12.55 -10.94 9.73
C GLU A 468 11.76 -9.70 9.24
N GLN A 469 12.31 -8.92 8.32
CA GLN A 469 11.75 -7.65 7.84
C GLN A 469 10.28 -7.76 7.43
N VAL A 470 9.93 -8.76 6.60
CA VAL A 470 8.54 -8.95 6.10
C VAL A 470 7.60 -9.29 7.24
N GLU A 471 7.98 -10.23 8.12
CA GLU A 471 7.17 -10.64 9.27
C GLU A 471 6.86 -9.44 10.19
N TRP A 472 7.87 -8.58 10.44
CA TRP A 472 7.68 -7.42 11.30
C TRP A 472 6.90 -6.28 10.64
N LEU A 473 7.01 -6.10 9.32
CA LEU A 473 6.14 -5.19 8.58
C LEU A 473 4.68 -5.64 8.70
N GLU A 474 4.38 -6.91 8.44
CA GLU A 474 3.04 -7.48 8.57
C GLU A 474 2.49 -7.35 10.00
N ARG A 475 3.34 -7.55 11.01
CA ARG A 475 2.96 -7.40 12.41
C ARG A 475 2.60 -5.96 12.77
N LEU A 476 3.42 -4.99 12.33
CA LEU A 476 3.16 -3.57 12.56
C LEU A 476 1.91 -3.09 11.80
N ASP A 477 1.71 -3.54 10.56
CA ASP A 477 0.51 -3.25 9.77
C ASP A 477 -0.75 -3.77 10.47
N ALA A 478 -0.71 -5.00 10.98
CA ALA A 478 -1.83 -5.59 11.70
C ALA A 478 -2.13 -4.89 13.04
N ASP A 479 -1.15 -4.22 13.66
CA ASP A 479 -1.29 -3.46 14.91
C ASP A 479 -1.37 -1.93 14.68
N HIS A 480 -1.48 -1.48 13.42
CA HIS A 480 -1.44 -0.06 13.04
C HIS A 480 -2.41 0.81 13.86
N ASP A 481 -3.69 0.44 13.98
CA ASP A 481 -4.70 1.20 14.73
C ASP A 481 -4.33 1.35 16.21
N ASN A 482 -3.76 0.30 16.80
CA ASN A 482 -3.31 0.31 18.19
C ASN A 482 -2.07 1.21 18.36
N LEU A 483 -1.10 1.15 17.43
CA LEU A 483 0.07 2.02 17.39
C LEU A 483 -0.35 3.50 17.28
N MET A 484 -1.30 3.82 16.41
CA MET A 484 -1.82 5.17 16.24
C MET A 484 -2.59 5.64 17.48
N THR A 485 -3.31 4.75 18.15
CA THR A 485 -4.00 5.06 19.41
C THR A 485 -3.01 5.34 20.53
N ALA A 486 -1.93 4.58 20.63
CA ALA A 486 -0.85 4.79 21.60
C ALA A 486 -0.14 6.14 21.36
N LEU A 487 0.14 6.46 20.09
CA LEU A 487 0.76 7.73 19.71
C LEU A 487 -0.13 8.93 20.06
N ARG A 488 -1.42 8.86 19.73
CA ARG A 488 -2.41 9.90 20.11
C ARG A 488 -2.49 10.09 21.62
N TRP A 489 -2.41 8.99 22.40
CA TRP A 489 -2.36 9.08 23.86
C TRP A 489 -1.09 9.82 24.34
N ALA A 490 0.07 9.50 23.79
CA ALA A 490 1.32 10.19 24.13
C ALA A 490 1.23 11.71 23.86
N ILE A 491 0.66 12.10 22.71
CA ILE A 491 0.44 13.50 22.33
C ILE A 491 -0.56 14.17 23.31
N SER A 492 -1.74 13.59 23.51
CA SER A 492 -2.80 14.19 24.33
C SER A 492 -2.47 14.26 25.80
N SER A 493 -1.69 13.31 26.33
CA SER A 493 -1.18 13.31 27.71
C SER A 493 0.10 14.15 27.90
N GLN A 494 0.61 14.75 26.81
CA GLN A 494 1.88 15.50 26.78
C GLN A 494 3.06 14.67 27.31
N ASN A 495 3.06 13.37 27.06
CA ASN A 495 4.14 12.48 27.46
C ASN A 495 5.23 12.44 26.39
N ALA A 496 6.24 13.30 26.56
CA ALA A 496 7.33 13.44 25.61
C ALA A 496 8.16 12.14 25.45
N ASP A 497 8.39 11.38 26.52
CA ASP A 497 9.16 10.13 26.45
C ASP A 497 8.49 9.12 25.52
N LEU A 498 7.22 8.82 25.76
CA LEU A 498 6.48 7.85 24.94
C LEU A 498 6.35 8.32 23.49
N GLY A 499 6.02 9.61 23.26
CA GLY A 499 5.84 10.15 21.92
C GLY A 499 7.12 10.13 21.09
N VAL A 500 8.24 10.58 21.66
CA VAL A 500 9.54 10.65 20.97
C VAL A 500 10.08 9.25 20.68
N ARG A 501 10.03 8.33 21.67
CA ARG A 501 10.49 6.94 21.50
C ARG A 501 9.72 6.24 20.39
N MET A 502 8.38 6.36 20.42
CA MET A 502 7.51 5.73 19.43
C MET A 502 7.73 6.31 18.03
N GLY A 503 7.73 7.64 17.90
CA GLY A 503 7.93 8.32 16.62
C GLY A 503 9.27 7.96 15.98
N ALA A 504 10.36 7.97 16.76
CA ALA A 504 11.68 7.60 16.26
C ALA A 504 11.79 6.11 15.92
N ALA A 505 11.16 5.21 16.68
CA ALA A 505 11.18 3.77 16.41
C ALA A 505 10.38 3.40 15.15
N LEU A 506 9.26 4.08 14.88
CA LEU A 506 8.38 3.81 13.75
C LEU A 506 8.79 4.56 12.46
N ALA A 507 9.73 5.49 12.51
CA ALA A 507 10.08 6.32 11.35
C ALA A 507 10.46 5.49 10.11
N TRP A 508 11.24 4.43 10.27
CA TRP A 508 11.60 3.54 9.17
C TRP A 508 10.41 2.71 8.67
N TYR A 509 9.59 2.20 9.58
CA TYR A 509 8.35 1.52 9.22
C TYR A 509 7.45 2.40 8.35
N TRP A 510 7.22 3.65 8.77
CA TRP A 510 6.40 4.57 7.98
C TRP A 510 6.98 4.90 6.60
N SER A 511 8.31 4.91 6.47
CA SER A 511 8.94 5.09 5.15
C SER A 511 8.80 3.89 4.22
N MET A 512 8.51 2.71 4.77
CA MET A 512 8.34 1.45 4.02
C MET A 512 6.88 1.04 3.85
N SER A 513 5.96 1.57 4.68
CA SER A 513 4.55 1.21 4.69
C SER A 513 3.71 2.19 3.87
N ALA A 514 2.53 1.74 3.44
CA ALA A 514 1.54 2.59 2.76
C ALA A 514 0.83 3.59 3.69
N HIS A 515 1.16 3.60 4.99
CA HIS A 515 0.49 4.41 5.99
C HIS A 515 1.07 5.83 6.04
N GLY A 516 0.43 6.75 5.34
CA GLY A 516 0.87 8.12 5.11
C GLY A 516 0.69 9.10 6.27
N GLU A 517 1.08 8.76 7.51
CA GLU A 517 0.82 9.62 8.67
C GLU A 517 2.07 10.33 9.25
N LEU A 518 3.24 10.12 8.64
CA LEU A 518 4.51 10.58 9.22
C LEU A 518 4.56 12.11 9.40
N ALA A 519 4.25 12.87 8.35
CA ALA A 519 4.42 14.33 8.36
C ALA A 519 3.50 15.02 9.38
N SER A 520 2.20 14.70 9.37
CA SER A 520 1.22 15.31 10.27
C SER A 520 1.45 14.96 11.73
N ARG A 521 1.97 13.75 12.01
CA ARG A 521 2.26 13.31 13.37
C ARG A 521 3.55 13.92 13.93
N LEU A 522 4.55 14.12 13.10
CA LEU A 522 5.80 14.77 13.50
C LEU A 522 5.58 16.21 13.94
N GLU A 523 4.71 16.96 13.29
CA GLU A 523 4.34 18.31 13.71
C GLU A 523 3.74 18.33 15.12
N ALA A 524 2.98 17.30 15.49
CA ALA A 524 2.39 17.18 16.83
C ALA A 524 3.38 16.66 17.89
N LEU A 525 4.36 15.83 17.52
CA LEU A 525 5.32 15.20 18.43
C LEU A 525 6.50 16.14 18.80
N THR A 526 7.00 16.88 17.82
CA THR A 526 8.22 17.69 18.00
C THR A 526 8.10 18.74 19.09
N PRO A 527 6.97 19.45 19.29
CA PRO A 527 6.84 20.49 20.31
C PRO A 527 6.52 19.98 21.72
N ILE A 528 6.29 18.67 21.96
CA ILE A 528 5.93 18.18 23.29
C ILE A 528 7.08 18.45 24.28
N PRO A 529 6.86 19.28 25.33
CA PRO A 529 7.88 19.59 26.32
C PRO A 529 8.06 18.41 27.30
N GLY A 530 9.26 18.25 27.83
CA GLY A 530 9.56 17.24 28.85
C GLY A 530 10.83 16.45 28.56
N ASP A 531 11.18 15.57 29.47
CA ASP A 531 12.32 14.66 29.31
C ASP A 531 11.98 13.59 28.27
N ALA A 532 12.85 13.45 27.28
CA ALA A 532 12.79 12.42 26.26
C ALA A 532 14.20 12.15 25.74
N PRO A 533 14.48 10.95 25.19
CA PRO A 533 15.80 10.64 24.62
C PRO A 533 16.24 11.67 23.59
N SER A 534 17.44 12.25 23.77
CA SER A 534 17.99 13.27 22.87
C SER A 534 18.17 12.73 21.46
N GLU A 535 18.51 11.46 21.32
CA GLU A 535 18.67 10.74 20.04
C GLU A 535 17.34 10.69 19.28
N GLY A 536 16.25 10.34 19.99
CA GLY A 536 14.91 10.29 19.39
C GLY A 536 14.43 11.68 18.93
N ARG A 537 14.66 12.73 19.76
CA ARG A 537 14.34 14.11 19.35
C ARG A 537 15.11 14.54 18.11
N ALA A 538 16.40 14.26 18.07
CA ALA A 538 17.25 14.60 16.91
C ALA A 538 16.72 13.91 15.63
N VAL A 539 16.26 12.66 15.75
CA VAL A 539 15.65 11.94 14.63
C VAL A 539 14.37 12.63 14.15
N LEU A 540 13.44 12.96 15.05
CA LEU A 540 12.16 13.59 14.67
C LEU A 540 12.38 14.97 14.04
N GLU A 541 13.29 15.77 14.61
CA GLU A 541 13.68 17.07 14.04
C GLU A 541 14.32 16.95 12.66
N PHE A 542 15.13 15.92 12.46
CA PHE A 542 15.76 15.65 11.16
C PHE A 542 14.71 15.27 10.10
N ILE A 543 13.80 14.34 10.43
CA ILE A 543 12.75 13.95 9.50
C ILE A 543 11.82 15.13 9.17
N GLN A 544 11.47 15.93 10.18
CA GLN A 544 10.70 17.16 9.97
C GLN A 544 11.44 18.16 9.04
N ALA A 545 12.77 18.32 9.21
CA ALA A 545 13.56 19.16 8.32
C ALA A 545 13.59 18.63 6.88
N MET A 546 13.60 17.31 6.70
CA MET A 546 13.53 16.66 5.37
C MET A 546 12.18 16.90 4.69
N LEU A 547 11.08 16.80 5.43
CA LEU A 547 9.72 16.93 4.89
C LEU A 547 9.30 18.39 4.63
N CYS A 548 9.83 19.37 5.39
CA CYS A 548 9.46 20.78 5.28
C CYS A 548 10.43 21.56 4.39
N GLN A 549 10.18 21.61 3.09
CA GLN A 549 10.99 22.39 2.14
C GLN A 549 10.63 23.89 2.21
N THR A 550 11.53 24.67 2.79
CA THR A 550 11.44 26.14 2.90
C THR A 550 12.68 26.78 2.30
N THR A 551 12.67 28.09 2.15
CA THR A 551 13.84 28.88 1.63
C THR A 551 15.15 28.68 2.40
N SER A 552 15.12 28.10 3.61
CA SER A 552 16.30 27.78 4.44
C SER A 552 16.47 26.26 4.65
N TRP A 553 15.95 25.44 3.71
CA TRP A 553 15.91 23.98 3.82
C TRP A 553 17.30 23.35 4.02
N THR A 554 18.30 23.76 3.24
CA THR A 554 19.68 23.24 3.33
C THR A 554 20.33 23.53 4.68
N GLU A 555 20.14 24.76 5.23
CA GLU A 555 20.64 25.11 6.56
C GLU A 555 19.98 24.29 7.67
N ARG A 556 18.66 24.06 7.58
CA ARG A 556 17.91 23.28 8.56
C ARG A 556 18.31 21.81 8.55
N ILE A 557 18.47 21.21 7.38
CA ILE A 557 18.92 19.82 7.24
C ILE A 557 20.34 19.67 7.78
N GLY A 558 21.26 20.58 7.43
CA GLY A 558 22.62 20.56 7.94
C GLY A 558 22.68 20.64 9.47
N ALA A 559 21.89 21.54 10.07
CA ALA A 559 21.79 21.66 11.52
C ALA A 559 21.19 20.39 12.17
N ALA A 560 20.19 19.78 11.55
CA ALA A 560 19.58 18.56 12.04
C ALA A 560 20.53 17.35 11.89
N ALA A 561 21.23 17.23 10.77
CA ALA A 561 22.27 16.19 10.56
C ALA A 561 23.41 16.31 11.60
N ALA A 562 23.84 17.53 11.93
CA ALA A 562 24.81 17.74 12.99
C ALA A 562 24.29 17.26 14.35
N ARG A 563 22.99 17.47 14.67
CA ARG A 563 22.39 16.96 15.90
C ARG A 563 22.30 15.44 15.94
N LEU A 564 22.00 14.77 14.80
CA LEU A 564 22.04 13.29 14.71
C LEU A 564 23.44 12.76 15.08
N ARG A 565 24.48 13.40 14.55
CA ARG A 565 25.88 13.09 14.87
C ARG A 565 26.20 13.29 16.35
N ASP A 566 25.88 14.48 16.87
CA ASP A 566 26.26 14.89 18.24
C ASP A 566 25.55 14.08 19.33
N THR A 567 24.32 13.61 19.06
CA THR A 567 23.58 12.70 19.95
C THR A 567 23.95 11.23 19.78
N GLY A 568 24.62 10.86 18.70
CA GLY A 568 24.92 9.46 18.38
C GLY A 568 23.71 8.65 18.00
N ALA A 569 22.66 9.27 17.46
CA ALA A 569 21.36 8.67 17.12
C ALA A 569 21.49 7.41 16.23
N GLY A 570 22.47 7.35 15.33
CA GLY A 570 22.71 6.21 14.46
C GLY A 570 23.01 4.88 15.20
N ARG A 571 23.46 4.94 16.47
CA ARG A 571 23.70 3.73 17.25
C ARG A 571 22.39 3.04 17.70
N ARG A 572 21.35 3.82 17.89
CA ARG A 572 20.03 3.32 18.32
C ARG A 572 19.08 3.12 17.14
N TYR A 573 19.10 4.04 16.20
CA TYR A 573 18.23 4.04 15.01
C TYR A 573 19.09 3.83 13.76
N LEU A 574 19.19 2.57 13.30
CA LEU A 574 20.10 2.16 12.24
C LEU A 574 19.93 2.93 10.93
N TYR A 575 18.70 3.24 10.55
CA TYR A 575 18.40 3.98 9.31
C TYR A 575 19.05 5.39 9.26
N VAL A 576 19.41 5.96 10.42
CA VAL A 576 20.17 7.23 10.49
C VAL A 576 21.53 7.09 9.81
N THR A 577 22.11 5.90 9.76
CA THR A 577 23.42 5.68 9.10
C THR A 577 23.38 5.85 7.58
N ILE A 578 22.17 5.77 6.96
CA ILE A 578 21.94 6.17 5.55
C ILE A 578 21.60 7.67 5.49
N MET A 579 20.69 8.11 6.35
CA MET A 579 20.10 9.45 6.25
C MET A 579 21.08 10.57 6.51
N GLU A 580 21.97 10.41 7.49
CA GLU A 580 22.97 11.44 7.83
C GLU A 580 23.93 11.72 6.65
N PRO A 581 24.59 10.73 6.01
CA PRO A 581 25.43 11.00 4.85
C PRO A 581 24.68 11.61 3.67
N MET A 582 23.44 11.16 3.43
CA MET A 582 22.61 11.71 2.35
C MET A 582 22.21 13.16 2.61
N ALA A 583 21.93 13.51 3.86
CA ALA A 583 21.65 14.89 4.24
C ALA A 583 22.81 15.84 3.91
N TRP A 584 24.04 15.44 4.25
CA TRP A 584 25.24 16.22 3.92
C TRP A 584 25.48 16.33 2.42
N MET A 585 25.12 15.31 1.65
CA MET A 585 25.13 15.36 0.19
C MET A 585 24.13 16.41 -0.32
N PHE A 586 22.90 16.46 0.21
CA PHE A 586 21.92 17.49 -0.15
C PHE A 586 22.31 18.90 0.28
N VAL A 587 23.09 19.04 1.34
CA VAL A 587 23.68 20.34 1.75
C VAL A 587 24.85 20.74 0.85
N GLY A 588 25.41 19.80 0.09
CA GLY A 588 26.61 20.00 -0.73
C GLY A 588 27.92 19.95 0.07
N ASP A 589 27.88 19.55 1.34
CA ASP A 589 29.08 19.41 2.19
C ASP A 589 29.67 18.00 2.08
N ARG A 590 30.54 17.84 1.06
CA ARG A 590 31.23 16.58 0.81
C ARG A 590 32.14 16.15 1.97
N ALA A 591 32.75 17.10 2.68
CA ALA A 591 33.66 16.78 3.77
C ALA A 591 32.92 16.13 4.95
N GLU A 592 31.77 16.69 5.34
CA GLU A 592 30.91 16.13 6.37
C GLU A 592 30.25 14.80 5.91
N MET A 593 29.83 14.68 4.65
CA MET A 593 29.35 13.42 4.08
C MET A 593 30.41 12.31 4.21
N ASP A 594 31.64 12.57 3.75
CA ASP A 594 32.74 11.60 3.84
C ASP A 594 33.08 11.26 5.31
N ALA A 595 32.98 12.23 6.22
CA ALA A 595 33.18 12.00 7.65
C ALA A 595 32.08 11.10 8.25
N ALA A 596 30.83 11.33 7.88
CA ALA A 596 29.70 10.48 8.30
C ALA A 596 29.85 9.05 7.78
N VAL A 597 30.18 8.89 6.50
CA VAL A 597 30.46 7.55 5.90
C VAL A 597 31.60 6.84 6.64
N ARG A 598 32.73 7.51 6.92
CA ARG A 598 33.86 6.91 7.65
C ARG A 598 33.45 6.42 9.04
N ARG A 599 32.67 7.21 9.79
CA ARG A 599 32.13 6.81 11.11
C ARG A 599 31.24 5.57 11.00
N ASN A 600 30.38 5.56 10.00
CA ASN A 600 29.40 4.49 9.83
C ASN A 600 30.02 3.18 9.26
N LEU A 601 31.17 3.24 8.58
CA LEU A 601 31.95 2.05 8.21
C LEU A 601 32.51 1.30 9.43
N GLU A 602 32.69 2.00 10.55
CA GLU A 602 33.12 1.43 11.83
C GLU A 602 31.92 1.10 12.75
N HIS A 603 30.70 1.19 12.24
CA HIS A 603 29.50 0.93 13.03
C HIS A 603 29.49 -0.48 13.62
N PRO A 604 29.14 -0.69 14.91
CA PRO A 604 29.12 -2.02 15.52
C PRO A 604 28.13 -2.98 14.84
N ASP A 605 27.00 -2.46 14.40
CA ASP A 605 25.99 -3.23 13.68
C ASP A 605 26.39 -3.45 12.19
N PRO A 606 26.31 -4.69 11.66
CA PRO A 606 26.64 -5.00 10.28
C PRO A 606 25.78 -4.23 9.25
N TRP A 607 24.50 -4.01 9.55
CA TRP A 607 23.63 -3.27 8.66
C TRP A 607 24.06 -1.80 8.54
N GLY A 608 24.47 -1.17 9.65
CA GLY A 608 25.02 0.19 9.63
C GLY A 608 26.26 0.31 8.74
N ARG A 609 27.12 -0.73 8.71
CA ARG A 609 28.27 -0.76 7.76
C ARG A 609 27.82 -0.96 6.31
N ALA A 610 26.80 -1.79 6.06
CA ALA A 610 26.20 -1.95 4.73
C ALA A 610 25.60 -0.63 4.22
N ALA A 611 24.88 0.07 5.07
CA ALA A 611 24.33 1.40 4.83
C ALA A 611 25.42 2.44 4.50
N ALA A 612 26.55 2.40 5.19
CA ALA A 612 27.70 3.26 4.91
C ALA A 612 28.34 2.97 3.53
N LEU A 613 28.42 1.70 3.15
CA LEU A 613 28.91 1.30 1.80
C LEU A 613 27.95 1.80 0.71
N PHE A 614 26.65 1.68 0.94
CA PHE A 614 25.60 2.19 0.05
C PHE A 614 25.71 3.71 -0.11
N SER A 615 25.76 4.46 1.00
CA SER A 615 25.89 5.92 0.98
C SER A 615 27.20 6.37 0.28
N ARG A 616 28.30 5.63 0.47
CA ARG A 616 29.57 5.89 -0.21
C ARG A 616 29.47 5.66 -1.72
N ALA A 617 28.81 4.56 -2.13
CA ALA A 617 28.56 4.27 -3.53
C ALA A 617 27.72 5.36 -4.20
N PHE A 618 26.65 5.76 -3.54
CA PHE A 618 25.74 6.81 -4.00
C PHE A 618 26.47 8.16 -4.15
N GLY A 619 27.26 8.52 -3.14
CA GLY A 619 28.08 9.74 -3.20
C GLY A 619 29.17 9.73 -4.29
N ALA A 620 29.75 8.55 -4.60
CA ALA A 620 30.72 8.40 -5.69
C ALA A 620 30.02 8.53 -7.05
N GLU A 621 28.86 7.89 -7.25
CA GLU A 621 28.04 8.00 -8.46
C GLU A 621 27.67 9.45 -8.77
N HIS A 622 27.17 10.17 -7.79
CA HIS A 622 26.78 11.59 -7.92
C HIS A 622 27.97 12.55 -8.03
N GLY A 623 29.14 12.12 -7.54
CA GLY A 623 30.39 12.85 -7.62
C GLY A 623 31.20 12.57 -8.89
N GLY A 624 30.66 11.80 -9.85
CA GLY A 624 31.35 11.51 -11.11
C GLY A 624 32.41 10.39 -11.03
N ASP A 625 32.43 9.57 -9.98
CA ASP A 625 33.28 8.38 -9.86
C ASP A 625 32.45 7.09 -10.04
N ALA A 626 32.03 6.83 -11.27
CA ALA A 626 31.21 5.66 -11.58
C ALA A 626 31.90 4.32 -11.26
N ALA A 627 33.23 4.21 -11.41
CA ALA A 627 33.96 2.96 -11.14
C ALA A 627 34.02 2.65 -9.64
N GLY A 628 34.34 3.64 -8.81
CA GLY A 628 34.31 3.51 -7.34
C GLY A 628 32.89 3.31 -6.83
N GLY A 629 31.91 3.98 -7.42
CA GLY A 629 30.49 3.81 -7.12
C GLY A 629 30.03 2.36 -7.30
N GLU A 630 30.34 1.75 -8.43
CA GLU A 630 29.96 0.35 -8.71
C GLU A 630 30.61 -0.64 -7.73
N GLU A 631 31.91 -0.49 -7.44
CA GLU A 631 32.62 -1.36 -6.50
C GLU A 631 31.98 -1.33 -5.11
N HIS A 632 31.70 -0.11 -4.60
CA HIS A 632 31.09 0.08 -3.31
C HIS A 632 29.64 -0.43 -3.27
N MET A 633 28.89 -0.26 -4.37
CA MET A 633 27.53 -0.75 -4.47
C MET A 633 27.47 -2.29 -4.47
N ARG A 634 28.39 -2.97 -5.15
CA ARG A 634 28.53 -4.43 -5.06
C ARG A 634 28.83 -4.89 -3.63
N ALA A 635 29.68 -4.15 -2.92
CA ALA A 635 29.97 -4.46 -1.52
C ALA A 635 28.75 -4.24 -0.62
N ALA A 636 27.98 -3.18 -0.83
CA ALA A 636 26.75 -2.91 -0.13
C ALA A 636 25.70 -4.01 -0.37
N ALA A 637 25.48 -4.40 -1.65
CA ALA A 637 24.53 -5.47 -2.00
C ALA A 637 24.85 -6.79 -1.31
N ARG A 638 26.15 -7.18 -1.25
CA ARG A 638 26.58 -8.39 -0.51
C ARG A 638 26.29 -8.26 0.98
N ALA A 639 26.60 -7.11 1.57
CA ALA A 639 26.42 -6.87 2.99
C ALA A 639 24.92 -6.86 3.39
N PHE A 640 24.03 -6.30 2.56
CA PHE A 640 22.58 -6.36 2.78
C PHE A 640 22.03 -7.79 2.63
N ARG A 641 22.51 -8.57 1.65
CA ARG A 641 22.13 -9.99 1.52
C ARG A 641 22.52 -10.81 2.76
N GLU A 642 23.70 -10.58 3.33
CA GLU A 642 24.13 -11.21 4.57
C GLU A 642 23.23 -10.88 5.75
N GLN A 643 22.58 -9.73 5.75
CA GLN A 643 21.61 -9.32 6.78
C GLN A 643 20.18 -9.77 6.46
N GLY A 644 19.87 -10.14 5.22
CA GLY A 644 18.53 -10.45 4.73
C GLY A 644 17.64 -9.21 4.58
N ASP A 645 18.23 -8.02 4.47
CA ASP A 645 17.51 -6.77 4.26
C ASP A 645 17.07 -6.61 2.80
N ARG A 646 15.82 -6.82 2.54
CA ARG A 646 15.23 -6.77 1.19
C ARG A 646 15.27 -5.38 0.59
N TRP A 647 15.03 -4.33 1.40
CA TRP A 647 15.10 -2.96 0.92
C TRP A 647 16.52 -2.62 0.41
N GLY A 648 17.55 -2.92 1.21
CA GLY A 648 18.93 -2.67 0.84
C GLY A 648 19.38 -3.47 -0.39
N ILE A 649 18.91 -4.72 -0.53
CA ILE A 649 19.14 -5.56 -1.71
C ILE A 649 18.53 -4.89 -2.94
N ALA A 650 17.23 -4.56 -2.90
CA ALA A 650 16.51 -3.98 -4.03
C ALA A 650 17.13 -2.67 -4.51
N GLN A 651 17.46 -1.74 -3.59
CA GLN A 651 18.08 -0.46 -3.93
C GLN A 651 19.48 -0.64 -4.54
N SER A 652 20.26 -1.57 -3.96
CA SER A 652 21.62 -1.84 -4.48
C SER A 652 21.58 -2.48 -5.87
N MET A 653 20.64 -3.42 -6.11
CA MET A 653 20.51 -4.07 -7.41
C MET A 653 20.00 -3.08 -8.47
N GLY A 654 19.07 -2.20 -8.11
CA GLY A 654 18.65 -1.10 -8.97
C GLY A 654 19.82 -0.21 -9.41
N SER A 655 20.69 0.22 -8.48
CA SER A 655 21.87 1.04 -8.81
C SER A 655 22.87 0.26 -9.66
N LEU A 656 23.15 -1.01 -9.36
CA LEU A 656 24.06 -1.86 -10.15
C LEU A 656 23.58 -2.03 -11.59
N ALA A 657 22.29 -2.14 -11.82
CA ALA A 657 21.70 -2.17 -13.16
C ALA A 657 22.05 -0.91 -13.97
N GLY A 658 22.07 0.26 -13.35
CA GLY A 658 22.49 1.51 -14.00
C GLY A 658 23.92 1.46 -14.50
N PHE A 659 24.86 0.95 -13.71
CA PHE A 659 26.27 0.81 -14.13
C PHE A 659 26.44 -0.21 -15.26
N ARG A 660 25.67 -1.32 -15.26
CA ARG A 660 25.66 -2.32 -16.33
C ARG A 660 25.10 -1.72 -17.62
N SER A 661 23.99 -0.98 -17.52
CA SER A 661 23.35 -0.27 -18.61
C SER A 661 24.31 0.70 -19.32
N LEU A 662 25.03 1.53 -18.57
CA LEU A 662 26.02 2.48 -19.11
C LEU A 662 27.13 1.79 -19.93
N ARG A 663 27.47 0.54 -19.65
CA ARG A 663 28.46 -0.25 -20.40
C ARG A 663 27.85 -1.05 -21.56
N GLY A 664 26.54 -0.98 -21.77
CA GLY A 664 25.84 -1.78 -22.78
C GLY A 664 25.57 -3.23 -22.39
N ASP A 665 25.79 -3.60 -21.11
CA ASP A 665 25.38 -4.91 -20.57
C ASP A 665 23.90 -4.86 -20.17
N HIS A 666 23.03 -4.74 -21.18
CA HIS A 666 21.58 -4.64 -21.00
C HIS A 666 20.98 -5.91 -20.40
N ALA A 667 21.50 -7.09 -20.78
CA ALA A 667 21.02 -8.35 -20.21
C ALA A 667 21.32 -8.45 -18.71
N GLY A 668 22.53 -8.12 -18.28
CA GLY A 668 22.86 -8.07 -16.87
C GLY A 668 22.13 -6.95 -16.11
N ALA A 669 21.80 -5.84 -16.78
CA ALA A 669 20.99 -4.78 -16.17
C ALA A 669 19.55 -5.25 -15.93
N ILE A 670 18.92 -5.95 -16.89
CA ILE A 670 17.59 -6.54 -16.76
C ILE A 670 17.56 -7.54 -15.60
N GLU A 671 18.52 -8.49 -15.54
CA GLU A 671 18.63 -9.47 -14.45
C GLU A 671 18.68 -8.80 -13.08
N ALA A 672 19.46 -7.72 -12.94
CA ALA A 672 19.56 -6.98 -11.68
C ALA A 672 18.25 -6.24 -11.32
N LEU A 673 17.56 -5.69 -12.31
CA LEU A 673 16.27 -5.03 -12.10
C LEU A 673 15.16 -6.03 -11.79
N GLU A 674 15.19 -7.21 -12.39
CA GLU A 674 14.23 -8.29 -12.06
C GLU A 674 14.41 -8.75 -10.61
N GLU A 675 15.65 -8.98 -10.14
CA GLU A 675 15.93 -9.27 -8.73
C GLU A 675 15.45 -8.14 -7.81
N SER A 676 15.66 -6.88 -8.20
CA SER A 676 15.14 -5.73 -7.45
C SER A 676 13.62 -5.74 -7.38
N ALA A 677 12.93 -5.94 -8.51
CA ALA A 677 11.48 -5.96 -8.58
C ALA A 677 10.87 -7.12 -7.78
N GLU A 678 11.48 -8.32 -7.82
CA GLU A 678 11.03 -9.48 -7.03
C GLU A 678 11.15 -9.20 -5.54
N THR A 679 12.29 -8.66 -5.11
CA THR A 679 12.54 -8.29 -3.70
C THR A 679 11.57 -7.20 -3.22
N LEU A 680 11.22 -6.22 -4.07
CA LEU A 680 10.23 -5.19 -3.76
C LEU A 680 8.80 -5.75 -3.66
N ARG A 681 8.47 -6.77 -4.44
CA ARG A 681 7.19 -7.48 -4.31
C ARG A 681 7.07 -8.23 -2.99
N GLU A 682 8.16 -8.83 -2.49
CA GLU A 682 8.17 -9.42 -1.13
C GLU A 682 7.85 -8.37 -0.05
N LEU A 683 8.33 -7.13 -0.24
CA LEU A 683 8.01 -5.99 0.64
C LEU A 683 6.62 -5.39 0.39
N ARG A 684 5.84 -5.92 -0.56
CA ARG A 684 4.54 -5.38 -0.99
C ARG A 684 4.61 -3.89 -1.39
N SER A 685 5.73 -3.51 -2.01
CA SER A 685 6.05 -2.13 -2.41
C SER A 685 5.74 -1.89 -3.89
N ASP A 686 4.48 -2.07 -4.31
CA ASP A 686 4.05 -1.95 -5.72
C ASP A 686 4.43 -0.60 -6.34
N GLU A 687 4.46 0.45 -5.53
CA GLU A 687 4.89 1.80 -5.91
C GLU A 687 6.38 1.85 -6.34
N GLU A 688 7.25 1.02 -5.75
CA GLU A 688 8.65 0.88 -6.14
C GLU A 688 8.85 -0.13 -7.28
N VAL A 689 7.93 -1.08 -7.43
CA VAL A 689 7.95 -2.03 -8.54
C VAL A 689 7.69 -1.33 -9.86
N ALA A 690 6.74 -0.39 -9.94
CA ALA A 690 6.41 0.30 -11.18
C ALA A 690 7.61 1.06 -11.79
N PRO A 691 8.35 1.94 -11.08
CA PRO A 691 9.56 2.56 -11.62
C PRO A 691 10.64 1.55 -12.02
N THR A 692 10.76 0.45 -11.30
CA THR A 692 11.73 -0.61 -11.63
C THR A 692 11.34 -1.29 -12.94
N MET A 693 10.04 -1.54 -13.18
CA MET A 693 9.53 -2.08 -14.45
C MET A 693 9.74 -1.11 -15.61
N VAL A 694 9.59 0.22 -15.40
CA VAL A 694 9.94 1.23 -16.43
C VAL A 694 11.39 1.07 -16.85
N ARG A 695 12.32 0.88 -15.91
CA ARG A 695 13.73 0.66 -16.19
C ARG A 695 13.99 -0.64 -16.94
N ILE A 696 13.32 -1.74 -16.58
CA ILE A 696 13.38 -3.02 -17.32
C ILE A 696 12.94 -2.80 -18.77
N GLY A 697 11.80 -2.15 -18.98
CA GLY A 697 11.30 -1.86 -20.33
C GLY A 697 12.27 -1.00 -21.14
N MET A 698 12.89 0.01 -20.53
CA MET A 698 13.91 0.83 -21.18
C MET A 698 15.16 0.04 -21.53
N GLU A 699 15.60 -0.90 -20.70
CA GLU A 699 16.75 -1.75 -21.02
C GLU A 699 16.47 -2.67 -22.21
N HIS A 700 15.27 -3.21 -22.37
CA HIS A 700 14.84 -3.92 -23.57
C HIS A 700 14.85 -3.00 -24.81
N VAL A 701 14.36 -1.77 -24.69
CA VAL A 701 14.40 -0.77 -25.79
C VAL A 701 15.84 -0.45 -26.17
N ARG A 702 16.75 -0.27 -25.20
CA ARG A 702 18.18 0.01 -25.45
C ARG A 702 18.93 -1.19 -26.04
N ALA A 703 18.51 -2.41 -25.69
CA ALA A 703 19.01 -3.65 -26.29
C ALA A 703 18.54 -3.88 -27.73
N GLY A 704 17.52 -3.12 -28.20
CA GLY A 704 16.92 -3.24 -29.52
C GLY A 704 15.66 -4.11 -29.58
N ASP A 705 15.25 -4.69 -28.46
CA ASP A 705 13.98 -5.43 -28.34
C ASP A 705 12.83 -4.47 -27.99
N ILE A 706 12.44 -3.66 -28.99
CA ILE A 706 11.44 -2.61 -28.82
C ILE A 706 10.06 -3.19 -28.49
N ALA A 707 9.73 -4.39 -29.01
CA ALA A 707 8.43 -5.00 -28.79
C ALA A 707 8.26 -5.42 -27.31
N GLU A 708 9.23 -6.10 -26.74
CA GLU A 708 9.23 -6.51 -25.34
C GLU A 708 9.32 -5.29 -24.42
N GLY A 709 10.21 -4.33 -24.76
CA GLY A 709 10.33 -3.08 -24.02
C GLY A 709 9.00 -2.33 -23.92
N ARG A 710 8.27 -2.17 -25.03
CA ARG A 710 6.96 -1.54 -25.03
C ARG A 710 5.96 -2.29 -24.15
N ARG A 711 5.92 -3.62 -24.23
CA ARG A 711 5.03 -4.45 -23.41
C ARG A 711 5.30 -4.24 -21.91
N CYS A 712 6.57 -4.25 -21.50
CA CYS A 712 6.96 -3.98 -20.12
C CYS A 712 6.57 -2.57 -19.65
N LEU A 713 6.73 -1.57 -20.53
CA LEU A 713 6.39 -0.17 -20.25
C LEU A 713 4.88 0.06 -20.13
N GLU A 714 4.08 -0.60 -21.00
CA GLU A 714 2.61 -0.56 -20.91
C GLU A 714 2.14 -1.19 -19.58
N GLN A 715 2.72 -2.31 -19.17
CA GLN A 715 2.45 -2.92 -17.85
C GLN A 715 2.89 -2.04 -16.68
N ALA A 716 4.03 -1.35 -16.82
CA ALA A 716 4.51 -0.42 -15.80
C ALA A 716 3.56 0.79 -15.67
N ASP A 717 3.01 1.31 -16.77
CA ASP A 717 2.02 2.40 -16.77
C ASP A 717 0.71 1.98 -16.11
N GLU A 718 0.23 0.76 -16.40
CA GLU A 718 -0.95 0.19 -15.76
C GLU A 718 -0.74 0.01 -14.25
N LEU A 719 0.41 -0.52 -13.84
CA LEU A 719 0.73 -0.67 -12.41
C LEU A 719 0.89 0.68 -11.73
N ALA A 720 1.54 1.65 -12.36
CA ALA A 720 1.70 3.00 -11.85
C ALA A 720 0.35 3.70 -11.67
N ALA A 721 -0.57 3.54 -12.63
CA ALA A 721 -1.93 4.04 -12.52
C ALA A 721 -2.70 3.34 -11.39
N ALA A 722 -2.46 2.04 -11.19
CA ALA A 722 -3.10 1.25 -10.14
C ALA A 722 -2.61 1.57 -8.73
N SER A 723 -1.32 1.93 -8.59
CA SER A 723 -0.68 2.26 -7.31
C SER A 723 -0.56 3.77 -7.06
N PHE A 724 -1.20 4.60 -7.88
CA PHE A 724 -1.14 6.08 -7.81
C PHE A 724 0.28 6.64 -7.86
N ALA A 725 1.18 5.92 -8.52
CA ALA A 725 2.58 6.30 -8.65
C ALA A 725 2.77 7.24 -9.86
N GLU A 726 2.33 8.50 -9.75
CA GLU A 726 2.35 9.49 -10.86
C GLU A 726 3.76 9.71 -11.43
N PHE A 727 4.79 9.71 -10.59
CA PHE A 727 6.16 9.84 -11.07
C PHE A 727 6.60 8.62 -11.88
N ALA A 728 6.16 7.41 -11.51
CA ALA A 728 6.39 6.22 -12.31
C ALA A 728 5.62 6.30 -13.64
N ARG A 729 4.40 6.83 -13.63
CA ARG A 729 3.58 7.04 -14.82
C ARG A 729 4.22 8.05 -15.77
N LEU A 730 4.74 9.16 -15.25
CA LEU A 730 5.53 10.10 -16.03
C LEU A 730 6.74 9.44 -16.68
N GLY A 731 7.45 8.60 -15.92
CA GLY A 731 8.55 7.78 -16.42
C GLY A 731 8.11 6.82 -17.52
N SER A 732 6.98 6.11 -17.34
CA SER A 732 6.41 5.18 -18.32
C SER A 732 6.08 5.90 -19.65
N LEU A 733 5.37 7.02 -19.59
CA LEU A 733 5.00 7.80 -20.79
C LEU A 733 6.24 8.33 -21.53
N THR A 734 7.25 8.80 -20.78
CA THR A 734 8.52 9.26 -21.37
C THR A 734 9.25 8.10 -22.06
N ALA A 735 9.29 6.92 -21.43
CA ALA A 735 9.93 5.74 -21.96
C ALA A 735 9.17 5.13 -23.15
N LEU A 736 7.82 5.16 -23.15
CA LEU A 736 6.97 4.78 -24.29
C LEU A 736 7.19 5.72 -25.48
N GLY A 737 7.38 7.02 -25.22
CA GLY A 737 7.76 7.99 -26.23
C GLY A 737 9.09 7.64 -26.90
N GLU A 738 10.11 7.29 -26.12
CA GLU A 738 11.41 6.85 -26.63
C GLU A 738 11.32 5.51 -27.39
N ALA A 739 10.53 4.56 -26.90
CA ALA A 739 10.29 3.30 -27.59
C ALA A 739 9.62 3.50 -28.96
N ALA A 740 8.63 4.40 -29.05
CA ALA A 740 7.97 4.78 -30.30
C ALA A 740 8.95 5.47 -31.26
N ARG A 741 9.80 6.40 -30.77
CA ARG A 741 10.85 7.06 -31.55
C ARG A 741 11.78 6.03 -32.20
N ARG A 742 12.27 5.07 -31.42
CA ARG A 742 13.16 4.01 -31.92
C ARG A 742 12.48 3.04 -32.87
N ALA A 743 11.16 2.89 -32.79
CA ALA A 743 10.36 2.15 -33.76
C ALA A 743 10.13 2.93 -35.08
N GLY A 744 10.53 4.21 -35.13
CA GLY A 744 10.29 5.10 -36.29
C GLY A 744 8.87 5.69 -36.33
N ASP A 745 8.08 5.51 -35.26
CA ASP A 745 6.71 6.05 -35.10
C ASP A 745 6.74 7.41 -34.42
N VAL A 746 7.13 8.43 -35.16
CA VAL A 746 7.31 9.81 -34.67
C VAL A 746 5.98 10.41 -34.16
N GLU A 747 4.86 10.11 -34.82
CA GLU A 747 3.55 10.64 -34.40
C GLU A 747 3.16 10.10 -33.02
N ARG A 748 3.35 8.83 -32.82
CA ARG A 748 3.08 8.18 -31.53
C ARG A 748 4.04 8.63 -30.43
N ALA A 749 5.32 8.81 -30.76
CA ALA A 749 6.31 9.36 -29.81
C ALA A 749 5.86 10.75 -29.30
N ARG A 750 5.45 11.63 -30.22
CA ARG A 750 4.95 12.97 -29.86
C ARG A 750 3.68 12.91 -29.01
N ALA A 751 2.78 11.97 -29.28
CA ALA A 751 1.57 11.79 -28.49
C ALA A 751 1.90 11.41 -27.04
N TYR A 752 2.84 10.49 -26.83
CA TYR A 752 3.29 10.12 -25.49
C TYR A 752 3.99 11.28 -24.77
N PHE A 753 4.87 12.01 -25.41
CA PHE A 753 5.51 13.19 -24.81
C PHE A 753 4.54 14.32 -24.50
N ALA A 754 3.47 14.49 -25.30
CA ALA A 754 2.41 15.44 -25.00
C ALA A 754 1.64 15.04 -23.72
N GLN A 755 1.31 13.75 -23.55
CA GLN A 755 0.68 13.25 -22.33
C GLN A 755 1.62 13.40 -21.12
N ALA A 756 2.92 13.09 -21.27
CA ALA A 756 3.90 13.29 -20.21
C ALA A 756 4.00 14.76 -19.77
N ARG A 757 3.95 15.73 -20.71
CA ARG A 757 3.94 17.16 -20.38
C ARG A 757 2.65 17.60 -19.69
N GLU A 758 1.50 17.06 -20.13
CA GLU A 758 0.21 17.36 -19.47
C GLU A 758 0.22 16.88 -18.02
N LEU A 759 0.68 15.64 -17.80
CA LEU A 759 0.85 15.09 -16.45
C LEU A 759 1.82 15.92 -15.61
N LEU A 760 2.96 16.32 -16.19
CA LEU A 760 3.95 17.15 -15.52
C LEU A 760 3.42 18.55 -15.14
N ALA A 761 2.58 19.15 -16.01
CA ALA A 761 1.93 20.43 -15.72
C ALA A 761 0.89 20.33 -14.59
N GLY A 762 0.26 19.16 -14.44
CA GLY A 762 -0.65 18.83 -13.33
C GLY A 762 0.07 18.45 -12.03
N THR A 763 1.39 18.19 -12.08
CA THR A 763 2.20 17.76 -10.95
C THR A 763 3.32 18.76 -10.64
N PRO A 764 3.01 19.95 -10.05
CA PRO A 764 3.99 21.02 -9.85
C PRO A 764 5.18 20.64 -8.96
N MET A 765 5.03 19.54 -8.20
CA MET A 765 6.01 19.04 -7.26
C MET A 765 6.87 17.90 -7.82
N ALA A 766 6.81 17.64 -9.14
CA ALA A 766 7.65 16.63 -9.76
C ALA A 766 9.14 16.94 -9.52
N PRO A 767 9.95 15.94 -9.07
CA PRO A 767 11.38 16.14 -8.85
C PRO A 767 12.08 16.67 -10.12
N PRO A 768 12.98 17.67 -10.00
CA PRO A 768 13.69 18.26 -11.14
C PRO A 768 14.30 17.24 -12.11
N PRO A 769 14.91 16.10 -11.67
CA PRO A 769 15.46 15.11 -12.59
C PRO A 769 14.43 14.49 -13.53
N LEU A 770 13.18 14.27 -13.10
CA LEU A 770 12.13 13.73 -13.97
C LEU A 770 11.76 14.70 -15.08
N HIS A 771 11.66 15.98 -14.76
CA HIS A 771 11.43 17.06 -15.70
C HIS A 771 12.56 17.13 -16.74
N GLN A 772 13.79 17.07 -16.27
CA GLN A 772 14.99 17.09 -17.10
C GLN A 772 15.01 15.93 -18.10
N VAL A 773 14.78 14.69 -17.60
CA VAL A 773 14.80 13.48 -18.41
C VAL A 773 13.69 13.54 -19.48
N ALA A 774 12.47 13.96 -19.14
CA ALA A 774 11.38 14.04 -20.08
C ALA A 774 11.69 15.01 -21.24
N LEU A 775 12.16 16.23 -20.93
CA LEU A 775 12.52 17.23 -21.94
C LEU A 775 13.72 16.78 -22.78
N ALA A 776 14.78 16.24 -22.18
CA ALA A 776 15.96 15.81 -22.91
C ALA A 776 15.66 14.61 -23.82
N THR A 777 14.77 13.70 -23.41
CA THR A 777 14.35 12.56 -24.23
C THR A 777 13.47 13.03 -25.41
N GLU A 778 12.54 13.98 -25.19
CA GLU A 778 11.74 14.56 -26.26
C GLU A 778 12.61 15.31 -27.30
N ALA A 779 13.71 15.96 -26.88
CA ALA A 779 14.64 16.64 -27.80
C ALA A 779 15.26 15.70 -28.84
N ARG A 780 15.35 14.40 -28.55
CA ARG A 780 15.83 13.39 -29.52
C ARG A 780 14.93 13.29 -30.76
N VAL A 781 13.61 13.41 -30.58
CA VAL A 781 12.67 13.42 -31.70
C VAL A 781 12.95 14.62 -32.61
N ASP A 782 13.23 15.78 -32.02
CA ASP A 782 13.54 16.98 -32.80
C ASP A 782 14.91 16.88 -33.50
N ILE A 783 15.89 16.18 -32.89
CA ILE A 783 17.19 15.89 -33.53
C ILE A 783 17.01 14.98 -34.75
N ASP A 784 16.23 13.91 -34.62
CA ASP A 784 15.98 12.95 -35.71
C ASP A 784 15.27 13.60 -36.91
N GLU A 785 14.39 14.58 -36.64
CA GLU A 785 13.70 15.36 -37.67
C GLU A 785 14.49 16.59 -38.15
N LEU A 786 15.73 16.76 -37.68
CA LEU A 786 16.63 17.88 -38.00
C LEU A 786 16.04 19.27 -37.63
N ARG A 787 15.16 19.33 -36.65
CA ARG A 787 14.66 20.56 -36.03
C ARG A 787 15.59 21.01 -34.92
N LEU A 788 16.81 21.37 -35.30
CA LEU A 788 17.91 21.57 -34.41
C LEU A 788 17.72 22.77 -33.43
N ASP A 789 16.96 23.79 -33.82
CA ASP A 789 16.65 24.92 -32.94
C ASP A 789 15.64 24.54 -31.87
N ASP A 790 14.62 23.73 -32.19
CA ASP A 790 13.65 23.21 -31.23
C ASP A 790 14.34 22.27 -30.21
N ALA A 791 15.18 21.35 -30.71
CA ALA A 791 15.96 20.47 -29.86
C ALA A 791 16.86 21.25 -28.89
N ARG A 792 17.55 22.31 -29.37
CA ARG A 792 18.40 23.15 -28.55
C ARG A 792 17.58 23.87 -27.46
N ALA A 793 16.41 24.41 -27.81
CA ALA A 793 15.53 25.09 -26.87
C ALA A 793 15.08 24.13 -25.74
N ARG A 794 14.68 22.87 -26.07
CA ARG A 794 14.29 21.86 -25.06
C ARG A 794 15.45 21.44 -24.17
N LEU A 795 16.63 21.17 -24.74
CA LEU A 795 17.81 20.84 -23.95
C LEU A 795 18.21 21.97 -23.03
N ARG A 796 18.01 23.22 -23.45
CA ARG A 796 18.22 24.37 -22.60
C ARG A 796 17.21 24.43 -21.46
N GLU A 797 15.92 24.26 -21.77
CA GLU A 797 14.87 24.18 -20.75
C GLU A 797 15.13 23.05 -19.77
N SER A 798 15.51 21.87 -20.24
CA SER A 798 15.93 20.74 -19.42
C SER A 798 17.07 21.09 -18.46
N LEU A 799 18.10 21.79 -18.95
CA LEU A 799 19.22 22.22 -18.12
C LEU A 799 18.81 23.29 -17.08
N ASP A 800 17.95 24.23 -17.48
CA ASP A 800 17.47 25.31 -16.62
C ASP A 800 16.49 24.83 -15.55
N SER A 801 15.84 23.67 -15.74
CA SER A 801 14.98 23.03 -14.75
C SER A 801 15.78 22.30 -13.64
N SER A 802 17.11 22.33 -13.68
CA SER A 802 17.95 21.85 -12.58
C SER A 802 17.61 22.59 -11.29
N GLY A 803 17.32 21.85 -10.23
CA GLY A 803 17.15 22.43 -8.89
C GLY A 803 18.45 23.09 -8.37
N GLU A 804 18.44 23.53 -7.12
CA GLU A 804 19.61 24.09 -6.44
C GLU A 804 20.80 23.12 -6.40
N ILE A 805 20.52 21.80 -6.43
CA ILE A 805 21.53 20.75 -6.40
C ILE A 805 21.44 19.92 -7.69
N PRO A 806 22.31 20.19 -8.67
CA PRO A 806 22.28 19.46 -9.94
C PRO A 806 22.75 18.02 -9.76
N MET A 807 21.96 17.07 -10.28
CA MET A 807 22.29 15.65 -10.32
C MET A 807 23.25 15.39 -11.51
N MET A 808 24.51 15.16 -11.22
CA MET A 808 25.56 15.05 -12.27
C MET A 808 25.26 13.99 -13.33
N PRO A 809 24.73 12.79 -13.01
CA PRO A 809 24.35 11.83 -14.04
C PRO A 809 23.28 12.34 -15.03
N THR A 810 22.31 13.10 -14.55
CA THR A 810 21.25 13.71 -15.40
C THR A 810 21.83 14.82 -16.28
N ILE A 811 22.72 15.65 -15.73
CA ILE A 811 23.41 16.69 -16.49
C ILE A 811 24.31 16.08 -17.57
N ALA A 812 24.99 14.97 -17.27
CA ALA A 812 25.78 14.24 -18.24
C ALA A 812 24.94 13.73 -19.41
N MET A 813 23.73 13.22 -19.14
CA MET A 813 22.77 12.85 -20.18
C MET A 813 22.41 14.04 -21.07
N ILE A 814 22.15 15.24 -20.51
CA ILE A 814 21.89 16.46 -21.29
C ILE A 814 23.11 16.82 -22.17
N ALA A 815 24.34 16.64 -21.65
CA ALA A 815 25.55 16.87 -22.44
C ALA A 815 25.66 15.89 -23.61
N GLU A 816 25.33 14.62 -23.43
CA GLU A 816 25.28 13.60 -24.47
C GLU A 816 24.23 13.95 -25.54
N GLN A 817 23.01 14.38 -25.14
CA GLN A 817 21.99 14.83 -26.10
C GLN A 817 22.45 16.07 -26.87
N THR A 818 23.16 17.00 -26.20
CA THR A 818 23.74 18.18 -26.85
C THR A 818 24.85 17.77 -27.83
N ALA A 819 25.61 16.72 -27.53
CA ALA A 819 26.60 16.17 -28.46
C ALA A 819 25.94 15.58 -29.71
N LEU A 820 24.85 14.83 -29.57
CA LEU A 820 24.05 14.32 -30.70
C LEU A 820 23.46 15.45 -31.54
N LEU A 821 22.95 16.51 -30.91
CA LEU A 821 22.51 17.73 -31.58
C LEU A 821 23.62 18.36 -32.43
N ARG A 822 24.85 18.49 -31.90
CA ARG A 822 25.99 19.05 -32.62
C ARG A 822 26.47 18.14 -33.73
N PHE A 823 26.42 16.82 -33.53
CA PHE A 823 26.74 15.84 -34.53
C PHE A 823 25.77 15.97 -35.71
N ALA A 824 24.45 16.02 -35.46
CA ALA A 824 23.42 16.24 -36.51
C ALA A 824 23.58 17.57 -37.27
N ALA A 825 24.12 18.62 -36.61
CA ALA A 825 24.48 19.90 -37.22
C ALA A 825 25.77 19.84 -38.02
N GLY A 826 26.49 18.70 -38.08
CA GLY A 826 27.76 18.54 -38.79
C GLY A 826 29.00 19.05 -38.02
N ASP A 827 28.82 19.50 -36.75
CA ASP A 827 29.96 19.97 -35.92
C ASP A 827 30.51 18.80 -35.07
N HIS A 828 31.22 17.91 -35.75
CA HIS A 828 31.83 16.70 -35.16
C HIS A 828 32.84 17.03 -34.06
N ARG A 829 33.53 18.18 -34.18
CA ARG A 829 34.53 18.62 -33.20
C ARG A 829 33.87 18.99 -31.87
N GLN A 830 32.81 19.80 -31.89
CA GLN A 830 32.07 20.16 -30.71
C GLN A 830 31.28 18.97 -30.14
N ALA A 831 30.76 18.09 -30.99
CA ALA A 831 30.12 16.85 -30.57
C ALA A 831 31.07 15.96 -29.75
N SER A 832 32.30 15.73 -30.26
CA SER A 832 33.30 14.94 -29.54
C SER A 832 33.71 15.58 -28.21
N TYR A 833 33.88 16.90 -28.19
CA TYR A 833 34.19 17.64 -26.97
C TYR A 833 33.08 17.50 -25.90
N LEU A 834 31.80 17.57 -26.32
CA LEU A 834 30.64 17.43 -25.42
C LEU A 834 30.48 16.02 -24.86
N LEU A 835 30.82 14.97 -25.63
CA LEU A 835 30.92 13.61 -25.07
C LEU A 835 31.99 13.54 -23.98
N GLY A 836 33.12 14.27 -24.13
CA GLY A 836 34.09 14.44 -23.06
C GLY A 836 33.51 15.17 -21.83
N VAL A 837 32.72 16.24 -22.05
CA VAL A 837 32.00 16.94 -20.98
C VAL A 837 31.10 15.98 -20.20
N ALA A 838 30.37 15.10 -20.88
CA ALA A 838 29.55 14.07 -20.22
C ALA A 838 30.39 13.11 -19.35
N VAL A 839 31.57 12.69 -19.86
CA VAL A 839 32.52 11.89 -19.06
C VAL A 839 33.01 12.67 -17.83
N ALA A 840 33.34 13.96 -17.96
CA ALA A 840 33.75 14.79 -16.82
C ALA A 840 32.67 14.85 -15.73
N LEU A 841 31.38 14.86 -16.12
CA LEU A 841 30.24 14.97 -15.20
C LEU A 841 29.86 13.64 -14.52
N ARG A 842 29.99 12.49 -15.22
CA ARG A 842 29.54 11.19 -14.72
C ARG A 842 30.67 10.21 -14.42
N GLY A 843 31.87 10.45 -14.91
CA GLY A 843 33.03 9.56 -14.77
C GLY A 843 33.13 8.49 -15.87
N MET A 844 32.12 8.33 -16.73
CA MET A 844 32.12 7.41 -17.89
C MET A 844 31.11 7.86 -18.94
N LEU A 845 31.31 7.40 -20.17
CA LEU A 845 30.37 7.60 -21.27
C LEU A 845 29.24 6.57 -21.20
N ASP A 846 28.04 6.93 -21.68
CA ASP A 846 26.94 5.98 -21.86
C ASP A 846 27.11 5.19 -23.18
N GLU A 847 27.97 4.18 -23.13
CA GLU A 847 28.19 3.28 -24.28
C GLU A 847 27.02 2.32 -24.51
N GLY A 848 26.11 2.21 -23.55
CA GLY A 848 24.85 1.47 -23.68
C GLY A 848 23.82 2.19 -24.52
N ASP A 849 23.89 3.53 -24.65
CA ASP A 849 22.94 4.27 -25.51
C ASP A 849 23.23 3.98 -27.00
N PRO A 850 22.28 3.40 -27.76
CA PRO A 850 22.49 3.07 -29.17
C PRO A 850 22.81 4.28 -30.06
N ASP A 851 22.26 5.47 -29.74
CA ASP A 851 22.51 6.69 -30.54
C ASP A 851 23.92 7.22 -30.31
N ILE A 852 24.39 7.19 -29.05
CA ILE A 852 25.80 7.49 -28.74
C ILE A 852 26.72 6.50 -29.42
N ARG A 853 26.43 5.22 -29.31
CA ARG A 853 27.23 4.15 -29.93
C ARG A 853 27.30 4.31 -31.46
N ALA A 854 26.23 4.73 -32.11
CA ALA A 854 26.15 4.94 -33.55
C ALA A 854 27.08 6.07 -34.05
N VAL A 855 27.26 7.14 -33.27
CA VAL A 855 28.10 8.28 -33.65
C VAL A 855 29.57 8.12 -33.33
N LEU A 856 29.93 7.27 -32.32
CA LEU A 856 31.34 7.07 -31.89
C LEU A 856 32.31 6.73 -33.00
N PRO A 857 32.02 5.83 -33.98
CA PRO A 857 32.95 5.53 -35.07
C PRO A 857 33.29 6.75 -35.93
N ALA A 858 32.34 7.68 -36.14
CA ALA A 858 32.56 8.91 -36.90
C ALA A 858 33.38 9.94 -36.09
N LEU A 859 33.43 9.80 -34.76
CA LEU A 859 34.17 10.66 -33.83
C LEU A 859 35.51 10.02 -33.35
N ASP A 860 35.98 8.97 -34.02
CA ASP A 860 37.20 8.23 -33.61
C ASP A 860 38.52 8.72 -34.23
N ALA A 861 38.47 9.80 -35.04
CA ALA A 861 39.66 10.43 -35.57
C ALA A 861 40.56 11.00 -34.45
N PRO A 862 41.93 10.96 -34.57
CA PRO A 862 42.83 11.36 -33.50
C PRO A 862 42.60 12.78 -32.95
N ASP A 863 42.28 13.73 -33.83
CA ASP A 863 41.97 15.10 -33.49
C ASP A 863 40.61 15.21 -32.73
N LEU A 864 39.63 14.42 -33.10
CA LEU A 864 38.33 14.38 -32.39
C LEU A 864 38.45 13.65 -31.04
N ARG A 865 39.26 12.60 -30.93
CA ARG A 865 39.60 11.96 -29.64
C ARG A 865 40.26 12.97 -28.69
N SER A 866 41.21 13.78 -29.20
CA SER A 866 41.85 14.83 -28.42
C SER A 866 40.87 15.87 -27.91
N GLU A 867 39.86 16.22 -28.68
CA GLU A 867 38.78 17.12 -28.18
C GLU A 867 37.95 16.44 -27.08
N ARG A 868 37.62 15.16 -27.22
CA ARG A 868 36.92 14.38 -26.19
C ARG A 868 37.73 14.33 -24.88
N ASP A 869 39.05 14.07 -24.96
CA ASP A 869 39.90 14.03 -23.80
C ASP A 869 40.00 15.41 -23.11
N ARG A 870 40.00 16.52 -23.90
CA ARG A 870 39.94 17.88 -23.36
C ARG A 870 38.64 18.11 -22.60
N GLY A 871 37.47 17.67 -23.12
CA GLY A 871 36.22 17.76 -22.44
C GLY A 871 36.21 16.95 -21.15
N ALA A 872 36.75 15.72 -21.17
CA ALA A 872 36.81 14.82 -20.03
C ALA A 872 37.71 15.31 -18.88
N ALA A 873 38.64 16.21 -19.19
CA ALA A 873 39.57 16.80 -18.20
C ALA A 873 38.99 18.01 -17.43
N LEU A 874 37.74 18.40 -17.71
CA LEU A 874 37.10 19.53 -17.04
C LEU A 874 36.70 19.19 -15.60
N THR A 875 36.64 20.23 -14.75
CA THR A 875 35.90 20.13 -13.47
C THR A 875 34.39 20.18 -13.72
N HIS A 876 33.58 19.71 -12.79
CA HIS A 876 32.11 19.78 -12.89
C HIS A 876 31.61 21.20 -13.15
N GLU A 877 32.16 22.20 -12.46
CA GLU A 877 31.81 23.62 -12.65
C GLU A 877 32.11 24.08 -14.08
N ALA A 878 33.29 23.78 -14.58
CA ALA A 878 33.70 24.13 -15.94
C ALA A 878 32.85 23.40 -17.00
N ALA A 879 32.53 22.12 -16.76
CA ALA A 879 31.67 21.31 -17.60
C ALA A 879 30.25 21.90 -17.71
N LEU A 880 29.66 22.29 -16.57
CA LEU A 880 28.37 22.98 -16.53
C LEU A 880 28.39 24.34 -17.25
N ALA A 881 29.47 25.13 -17.07
CA ALA A 881 29.63 26.40 -17.76
C ALA A 881 29.66 26.24 -19.29
N VAL A 882 30.43 25.27 -19.78
CA VAL A 882 30.47 24.91 -21.21
C VAL A 882 29.11 24.52 -21.74
N LEU A 883 28.37 23.68 -21.04
CA LEU A 883 27.05 23.24 -21.46
C LEU A 883 26.06 24.42 -21.57
N ARG A 884 26.09 25.32 -20.60
CA ARG A 884 25.28 26.56 -20.61
C ARG A 884 25.65 27.48 -21.78
N GLU A 885 26.95 27.63 -22.09
CA GLU A 885 27.41 28.41 -23.22
C GLU A 885 26.95 27.83 -24.57
N VAL A 886 27.11 26.53 -24.75
CA VAL A 886 26.75 25.83 -26.01
C VAL A 886 25.26 25.88 -26.29
N LEU A 887 24.43 25.77 -25.28
CA LEU A 887 22.98 25.85 -25.40
C LEU A 887 22.48 27.31 -25.50
N GLY A 888 23.28 28.30 -25.11
CA GLY A 888 23.01 29.72 -25.24
C GLY A 888 22.08 30.27 -24.15
N PRO A 889 21.80 31.58 -24.14
CA PRO A 889 20.87 32.22 -23.21
C PRO A 889 19.42 31.82 -23.51
N ARG A 890 18.51 32.04 -22.54
CA ARG A 890 17.04 31.95 -22.80
C ARG A 890 16.68 32.95 -23.90
N GLY A 891 16.05 32.50 -24.97
CA GLY A 891 15.51 33.33 -26.03
C GLY A 891 14.30 34.15 -25.57
#